data_0e2a4d42c2aa98509f326bc276cc1ce9
#
_entry.id   0e2a4d42c2aa98509f326bc276cc1ce9
#
_cell.length_a   1.000
_cell.length_b   1.000
_cell.length_c   1.000
_cell.angle_alpha   90.00
_cell.angle_beta   90.00
_cell.angle_gamma   90.00
#
_symmetry.space_group_name_H-M   'P 1'
#
loop_
_entity.id
_entity.type
_entity.pdbx_description
1 polymer ?
#
loop_
_entity_poly.entity_id
_entity_poly.type
_entity_poly.pdbx_seq_one_letter_code
_entity_poly.pdbx_strand_id
1 'polypeptide(L)'
;MKNIIVGTAGHIDHGKTTLIKALTGRNTDRWEEEQRRGITIDLGFTYFDLKNGDRVGIIDVPGHEKFINNMVAGVVGMDLVLLVVAADEGIMPQTREHMDILGLLGIKKSILVINKCDLVDEEWLELVEEEIQEELEGTFLEGAPVVKVSAATGQGLDELTDTIQQLMSDEVVAKDTQTIPRLPIDRAFTLSGFGTIITGTLISGTITREDVLEMYPIGKECKIRNIQVHGQNQDKCYAGQRVAINLSNVKKKEIRRGCVLAPKNSMKNTDLLDVKLKVLEDSMRILTNHERLHLYTGTSEILCRAVLLDKEQIGPGEEGLVQLRLEEDIAVKRGDRFVVRFYSPMETIGGGIVLEPNPVRKKRFDAQAIEELKKKESGSLGDVMELQIKEHGDTMITLAELAKVMAHFVDELKEYLDELEESGTIFVFPMKKDTYLWHRDSEFAVRQKIEETLQKYHSEHPYRYGMKKAEIHNTFLKKIKPNIFDAYIERMTGENVYGRREEYLSLPGYEVPKDAMYLQTEKLIEDTFEKAGYDFVRFSEIDFGKIPRQTAEDVVLMMIDEGKVLRINEEMFTMKHLMDEAKEKIQNHLKEENLITIAQVRDMFSTSRKSAKPILEYMDSIKVTKKTGGESERVAYL
;
A
#
# COMPACT_ATOMS: atom_id res chain seq x y z
N MET A 1 25.15 -9.15 -20.20
CA MET A 1 26.06 -8.67 -19.13
C MET A 1 25.31 -8.76 -17.82
N LYS A 2 25.79 -9.54 -16.86
CA LYS A 2 25.25 -9.54 -15.50
C LYS A 2 25.85 -8.34 -14.75
N ASN A 3 25.05 -7.55 -14.07
CA ASN A 3 25.53 -6.46 -13.20
C ASN A 3 25.69 -7.02 -11.79
N ILE A 4 26.92 -7.17 -11.33
CA ILE A 4 27.24 -7.81 -10.08
C ILE A 4 28.07 -6.89 -9.22
N ILE A 5 27.78 -6.91 -7.92
CA ILE A 5 28.48 -6.12 -6.92
C ILE A 5 29.15 -7.04 -5.93
N VAL A 6 30.45 -6.91 -5.82
CA VAL A 6 31.30 -7.59 -4.84
C VAL A 6 31.64 -6.62 -3.72
N GLY A 7 31.40 -7.01 -2.48
CA GLY A 7 31.79 -6.23 -1.31
C GLY A 7 32.97 -6.84 -0.57
N THR A 8 33.71 -6.04 0.21
CA THR A 8 34.68 -6.55 1.17
C THR A 8 34.09 -6.57 2.57
N ALA A 9 34.58 -7.47 3.43
CA ALA A 9 34.30 -7.50 4.87
C ALA A 9 35.54 -8.02 5.61
N GLY A 10 35.63 -7.79 6.90
CA GLY A 10 36.77 -8.24 7.73
C GLY A 10 37.30 -7.11 8.62
N HIS A 11 38.27 -7.47 9.48
CA HIS A 11 38.86 -6.58 10.47
C HIS A 11 39.61 -5.38 9.85
N ILE A 12 39.83 -4.35 10.64
CA ILE A 12 40.76 -3.26 10.31
C ILE A 12 42.16 -3.86 10.09
N ASP A 13 42.94 -3.29 9.20
CA ASP A 13 44.33 -3.71 8.87
C ASP A 13 44.50 -5.12 8.23
N HIS A 14 43.42 -5.87 8.00
CA HIS A 14 43.49 -7.14 7.22
C HIS A 14 43.73 -6.93 5.72
N GLY A 15 43.88 -5.68 5.26
CA GLY A 15 44.33 -5.35 3.91
C GLY A 15 43.21 -5.32 2.85
N LYS A 16 41.95 -5.10 3.23
CA LYS A 16 40.80 -5.00 2.30
C LYS A 16 41.02 -3.99 1.19
N THR A 17 41.36 -2.75 1.52
CA THR A 17 41.63 -1.68 0.55
C THR A 17 42.84 -1.96 -0.30
N THR A 18 43.88 -2.59 0.29
CA THR A 18 45.09 -3.02 -0.44
C THR A 18 44.76 -4.10 -1.45
N LEU A 19 43.92 -5.07 -1.07
CA LEU A 19 43.45 -6.14 -1.97
C LEU A 19 42.65 -5.55 -3.16
N ILE A 20 41.74 -4.62 -2.90
CA ILE A 20 40.98 -3.94 -3.94
C ILE A 20 41.91 -3.15 -4.88
N LYS A 21 42.90 -2.46 -4.32
CA LYS A 21 43.91 -1.73 -5.12
C LYS A 21 44.70 -2.67 -6.00
N ALA A 22 45.09 -3.87 -5.48
CA ALA A 22 45.80 -4.88 -6.25
C ALA A 22 44.93 -5.44 -7.40
N LEU A 23 43.65 -5.73 -7.16
CA LEU A 23 42.70 -6.22 -8.16
C LEU A 23 42.33 -5.20 -9.23
N THR A 24 42.20 -3.92 -8.86
CA THR A 24 41.61 -2.89 -9.73
C THR A 24 42.59 -1.86 -10.25
N GLY A 25 43.76 -1.78 -9.67
CA GLY A 25 44.74 -0.72 -9.92
C GLY A 25 44.36 0.64 -9.36
N ARG A 26 43.27 0.73 -8.58
CA ARG A 26 42.70 2.00 -8.07
C ARG A 26 42.63 2.00 -6.54
N ASN A 27 42.99 3.12 -5.93
CA ASN A 27 42.82 3.31 -4.49
C ASN A 27 41.39 3.81 -4.21
N THR A 28 40.68 3.12 -3.31
CA THR A 28 39.32 3.47 -2.87
C THR A 28 39.28 4.51 -1.77
N ASP A 29 40.37 4.70 -1.00
CA ASP A 29 40.51 5.74 0.02
C ASP A 29 40.64 7.12 -0.63
N ARG A 30 39.66 7.96 -0.44
CA ARG A 30 39.55 9.28 -1.09
C ARG A 30 39.93 10.45 -0.18
N TRP A 31 39.79 10.26 1.13
CA TRP A 31 40.07 11.30 2.08
C TRP A 31 41.55 11.30 2.50
N GLU A 32 42.15 12.47 2.61
CA GLU A 32 43.51 12.60 3.12
C GLU A 32 43.65 11.95 4.50
N GLU A 33 42.59 11.96 5.31
CA GLU A 33 42.55 11.35 6.63
C GLU A 33 42.61 9.82 6.56
N GLU A 34 41.90 9.18 5.61
CA GLU A 34 41.96 7.74 5.35
C GLU A 34 43.38 7.31 4.95
N GLN A 35 43.96 8.04 3.99
CA GLN A 35 45.32 7.76 3.51
C GLN A 35 46.37 7.99 4.59
N ARG A 36 46.22 9.01 5.43
CA ARG A 36 47.15 9.28 6.50
C ARG A 36 47.06 8.29 7.65
N ARG A 37 45.85 7.81 7.97
CA ARG A 37 45.63 6.84 9.06
C ARG A 37 45.75 5.39 8.62
N GLY A 38 45.69 5.11 7.30
CA GLY A 38 45.63 3.76 6.75
C GLY A 38 44.32 3.03 7.00
N ILE A 39 43.23 3.78 7.34
CA ILE A 39 41.94 3.20 7.66
C ILE A 39 40.84 3.76 6.76
N THR A 40 39.99 2.91 6.22
CA THR A 40 38.81 3.31 5.46
C THR A 40 37.73 3.81 6.43
N ILE A 41 37.22 5.00 6.21
CA ILE A 41 36.19 5.67 7.03
C ILE A 41 34.82 5.57 6.35
N ASP A 42 34.78 5.90 5.06
CA ASP A 42 33.57 5.89 4.27
C ASP A 42 33.63 4.78 3.20
N LEU A 43 32.48 4.48 2.59
CA LEU A 43 32.41 3.46 1.54
C LEU A 43 33.32 3.81 0.35
N GLY A 44 34.19 2.89 -0.04
CA GLY A 44 34.97 2.98 -1.25
C GLY A 44 34.24 2.33 -2.43
N PHE A 45 34.37 2.88 -3.63
CA PHE A 45 33.69 2.35 -4.82
C PHE A 45 34.64 2.33 -6.01
N THR A 46 34.73 1.16 -6.64
CA THR A 46 35.52 0.98 -7.87
C THR A 46 34.90 -0.13 -8.73
N TYR A 47 35.57 -0.54 -9.78
CA TYR A 47 35.16 -1.65 -10.64
C TYR A 47 36.38 -2.27 -11.32
N PHE A 48 36.27 -3.50 -11.75
CA PHE A 48 37.20 -4.17 -12.64
C PHE A 48 36.48 -5.04 -13.66
N ASP A 49 37.19 -5.41 -14.73
CA ASP A 49 36.61 -6.24 -15.77
C ASP A 49 37.18 -7.66 -15.63
N LEU A 50 36.29 -8.66 -15.63
CA LEU A 50 36.66 -10.07 -15.61
C LEU A 50 37.20 -10.52 -16.96
N LYS A 51 37.85 -11.70 -16.99
CA LYS A 51 38.43 -12.29 -18.21
C LYS A 51 37.40 -12.54 -19.31
N ASN A 52 36.13 -12.77 -18.94
CA ASN A 52 35.00 -12.94 -19.86
C ASN A 52 34.40 -11.61 -20.38
N GLY A 53 34.92 -10.47 -19.94
CA GLY A 53 34.45 -9.14 -20.31
C GLY A 53 33.27 -8.60 -19.50
N ASP A 54 32.78 -9.34 -18.51
CA ASP A 54 31.78 -8.82 -17.59
C ASP A 54 32.43 -7.86 -16.59
N ARG A 55 31.70 -6.78 -16.27
CA ARG A 55 32.13 -5.75 -15.32
C ARG A 55 31.56 -5.98 -13.93
N VAL A 56 32.45 -5.99 -12.94
CA VAL A 56 32.15 -6.18 -11.53
C VAL A 56 32.30 -4.85 -10.80
N GLY A 57 31.25 -4.39 -10.14
CA GLY A 57 31.32 -3.27 -9.19
C GLY A 57 31.90 -3.76 -7.87
N ILE A 58 32.79 -2.98 -7.28
CA ILE A 58 33.35 -3.25 -5.95
C ILE A 58 32.91 -2.20 -4.95
N ILE A 59 32.54 -2.66 -3.76
CA ILE A 59 32.27 -1.83 -2.59
C ILE A 59 33.28 -2.20 -1.51
N ASP A 60 34.15 -1.24 -1.18
CA ASP A 60 35.08 -1.35 -0.05
C ASP A 60 34.42 -0.80 1.21
N VAL A 61 34.24 -1.67 2.21
CA VAL A 61 33.61 -1.26 3.46
C VAL A 61 34.65 -1.00 4.56
N PRO A 62 34.40 0.00 5.44
CA PRO A 62 35.27 0.21 6.59
C PRO A 62 35.26 -0.98 7.54
N GLY A 63 36.41 -1.30 8.12
CA GLY A 63 36.58 -2.42 9.06
C GLY A 63 36.32 -2.06 10.52
N HIS A 64 36.30 -0.80 10.87
CA HIS A 64 36.26 -0.35 12.28
C HIS A 64 34.80 -0.27 12.81
N GLU A 65 34.56 -0.73 14.04
CA GLU A 65 33.24 -0.74 14.72
C GLU A 65 32.47 0.60 14.71
N LYS A 66 33.19 1.72 14.74
CA LYS A 66 32.60 3.07 14.67
C LYS A 66 31.92 3.38 13.33
N PHE A 67 32.22 2.60 12.28
CA PHE A 67 31.74 2.81 10.93
C PHE A 67 30.81 1.70 10.44
N ILE A 68 30.28 0.89 11.37
CA ILE A 68 29.30 -0.17 11.06
C ILE A 68 28.09 0.36 10.28
N ASN A 69 27.65 1.58 10.58
CA ASN A 69 26.59 2.23 9.81
C ASN A 69 26.93 2.39 8.31
N ASN A 70 28.19 2.67 7.98
CA ASN A 70 28.68 2.72 6.61
C ASN A 70 28.75 1.33 6.01
N MET A 71 29.24 0.35 6.79
CA MET A 71 29.29 -1.05 6.37
C MET A 71 27.90 -1.58 6.01
N VAL A 72 26.91 -1.46 6.90
CA VAL A 72 25.53 -1.92 6.66
C VAL A 72 24.95 -1.29 5.39
N ALA A 73 25.14 0.02 5.19
CA ALA A 73 24.66 0.67 3.99
C ALA A 73 25.37 0.24 2.71
N GLY A 74 26.64 -0.19 2.81
CA GLY A 74 27.40 -0.75 1.69
C GLY A 74 26.92 -2.13 1.29
N VAL A 75 26.52 -2.95 2.27
CA VAL A 75 26.04 -4.34 2.02
C VAL A 75 24.78 -4.36 1.15
N VAL A 76 23.99 -3.30 1.19
CA VAL A 76 22.77 -3.21 0.36
C VAL A 76 23.10 -3.32 -1.12
N GLY A 77 22.62 -4.39 -1.71
CA GLY A 77 22.82 -4.67 -3.14
C GLY A 77 24.09 -5.44 -3.48
N MET A 78 24.89 -5.85 -2.51
CA MET A 78 25.98 -6.80 -2.73
C MET A 78 25.45 -8.18 -3.11
N ASP A 79 26.11 -8.83 -4.05
CA ASP A 79 25.81 -10.19 -4.53
C ASP A 79 26.78 -11.22 -3.99
N LEU A 80 28.02 -10.81 -3.76
CA LEU A 80 29.13 -11.61 -3.28
C LEU A 80 29.96 -10.79 -2.29
N VAL A 81 30.45 -11.42 -1.25
CA VAL A 81 31.35 -10.79 -0.28
C VAL A 81 32.70 -11.50 -0.24
N LEU A 82 33.75 -10.72 -0.25
CA LEU A 82 35.12 -11.17 0.06
C LEU A 82 35.34 -10.94 1.56
N LEU A 83 35.27 -12.00 2.35
CA LEU A 83 35.64 -11.95 3.77
C LEU A 83 37.16 -12.03 3.86
N VAL A 84 37.81 -10.91 4.16
CA VAL A 84 39.29 -10.80 4.16
C VAL A 84 39.79 -10.99 5.58
N VAL A 85 40.60 -12.01 5.76
CA VAL A 85 41.27 -12.35 7.02
C VAL A 85 42.77 -12.33 6.80
N ALA A 86 43.53 -11.71 7.66
CA ALA A 86 44.97 -11.68 7.57
C ALA A 86 45.56 -13.00 8.14
N ALA A 87 46.50 -13.61 7.41
CA ALA A 87 47.11 -14.88 7.80
C ALA A 87 47.91 -14.83 9.10
N ASP A 88 48.39 -13.64 9.48
CA ASP A 88 49.16 -13.40 10.70
C ASP A 88 48.29 -13.16 11.94
N GLU A 89 46.98 -12.90 11.77
CA GLU A 89 46.10 -12.52 12.87
C GLU A 89 44.88 -13.44 13.05
N GLY A 90 44.44 -14.18 12.00
CA GLY A 90 43.23 -15.00 12.06
C GLY A 90 41.91 -14.21 12.17
N ILE A 91 40.85 -14.86 12.64
CA ILE A 91 39.53 -14.19 12.85
C ILE A 91 39.55 -13.31 14.09
N MET A 92 39.29 -12.03 13.88
CA MET A 92 39.26 -10.99 14.89
C MET A 92 37.83 -10.59 15.24
N PRO A 93 37.56 -9.96 16.39
CA PRO A 93 36.19 -9.63 16.83
C PRO A 93 35.35 -8.85 15.81
N GLN A 94 35.96 -7.90 15.10
CA GLN A 94 35.25 -7.15 14.05
C GLN A 94 34.91 -8.02 12.83
N THR A 95 35.71 -9.05 12.54
CA THR A 95 35.41 -10.02 11.49
C THR A 95 34.14 -10.79 11.85
N ARG A 96 33.99 -11.24 13.10
CA ARG A 96 32.77 -11.90 13.61
C ARG A 96 31.56 -10.98 13.50
N GLU A 97 31.64 -9.74 14.00
CA GLU A 97 30.53 -8.76 13.88
C GLU A 97 30.13 -8.52 12.41
N HIS A 98 31.11 -8.48 11.49
CA HIS A 98 30.82 -8.36 10.06
C HIS A 98 30.10 -9.60 9.51
N MET A 99 30.51 -10.81 9.93
CA MET A 99 29.86 -12.06 9.54
C MET A 99 28.40 -12.06 10.00
N ASP A 100 28.14 -11.73 11.26
CA ASP A 100 26.78 -11.65 11.81
C ASP A 100 25.90 -10.69 11.02
N ILE A 101 26.38 -9.47 10.77
CA ILE A 101 25.66 -8.46 10.00
C ILE A 101 25.37 -8.95 8.57
N LEU A 102 26.32 -9.58 7.91
CA LEU A 102 26.16 -10.12 6.56
C LEU A 102 25.11 -11.23 6.52
N GLY A 103 25.12 -12.13 7.51
CA GLY A 103 24.11 -13.17 7.69
C GLY A 103 22.71 -12.59 7.93
N LEU A 104 22.57 -11.63 8.84
CA LEU A 104 21.32 -10.92 9.10
C LEU A 104 20.78 -10.20 7.86
N LEU A 105 21.65 -9.59 7.06
CA LEU A 105 21.30 -8.93 5.81
C LEU A 105 21.08 -9.91 4.64
N GLY A 106 21.32 -11.21 4.87
CA GLY A 106 20.99 -12.29 3.93
C GLY A 106 21.91 -12.41 2.74
N ILE A 107 23.16 -12.06 2.90
CA ILE A 107 24.19 -12.41 1.93
C ILE A 107 24.30 -13.94 1.86
N LYS A 108 24.29 -14.48 0.65
CA LYS A 108 24.31 -15.94 0.44
C LYS A 108 25.64 -16.45 -0.13
N LYS A 109 26.45 -15.56 -0.68
CA LYS A 109 27.66 -15.90 -1.42
C LYS A 109 28.84 -15.16 -0.84
N SER A 110 29.89 -15.89 -0.60
CA SER A 110 31.14 -15.36 -0.06
C SER A 110 32.35 -16.15 -0.56
N ILE A 111 33.48 -15.49 -0.54
CA ILE A 111 34.79 -16.09 -0.69
C ILE A 111 35.58 -15.71 0.57
N LEU A 112 36.14 -16.68 1.24
CA LEU A 112 37.12 -16.45 2.29
C LEU A 112 38.46 -16.13 1.63
N VAL A 113 38.97 -14.94 1.88
CA VAL A 113 40.28 -14.49 1.35
C VAL A 113 41.27 -14.41 2.50
N ILE A 114 42.17 -15.36 2.56
CA ILE A 114 43.29 -15.32 3.52
C ILE A 114 44.40 -14.48 2.90
N ASN A 115 44.52 -13.24 3.38
CA ASN A 115 45.45 -12.24 2.86
C ASN A 115 46.75 -12.20 3.68
N LYS A 116 47.78 -11.54 3.17
CA LYS A 116 49.13 -11.43 3.76
C LYS A 116 49.84 -12.78 3.87
N CYS A 117 49.58 -13.72 2.95
CA CYS A 117 50.23 -15.04 2.95
C CYS A 117 51.75 -14.98 2.82
N ASP A 118 52.32 -13.85 2.36
CA ASP A 118 53.75 -13.58 2.28
C ASP A 118 54.42 -13.36 3.66
N LEU A 119 53.65 -13.17 4.73
CA LEU A 119 54.17 -12.92 6.08
C LEU A 119 54.32 -14.19 6.95
N VAL A 120 53.77 -15.32 6.50
CA VAL A 120 53.73 -16.57 7.25
C VAL A 120 54.25 -17.73 6.42
N ASP A 121 54.66 -18.81 7.06
CA ASP A 121 55.04 -20.06 6.37
C ASP A 121 53.82 -20.93 6.05
N GLU A 122 54.03 -22.00 5.29
CA GLU A 122 52.98 -22.87 4.79
C GLU A 122 52.29 -23.66 5.93
N GLU A 123 53.06 -24.12 6.93
CA GLU A 123 52.53 -24.85 8.10
C GLU A 123 51.57 -23.95 8.91
N TRP A 124 51.96 -22.69 9.13
CA TRP A 124 51.11 -21.71 9.81
C TRP A 124 49.83 -21.38 9.00
N LEU A 125 49.97 -21.28 7.69
CA LEU A 125 48.88 -20.99 6.79
C LEU A 125 47.79 -22.07 6.80
N GLU A 126 48.20 -23.37 6.86
CA GLU A 126 47.30 -24.51 7.00
C GLU A 126 46.54 -24.45 8.34
N LEU A 127 47.25 -24.19 9.45
CA LEU A 127 46.64 -24.07 10.79
C LEU A 127 45.59 -22.95 10.85
N VAL A 128 45.92 -21.80 10.31
CA VAL A 128 44.99 -20.65 10.27
C VAL A 128 43.77 -20.96 9.40
N GLU A 129 43.94 -21.65 8.28
CA GLU A 129 42.82 -22.08 7.45
C GLU A 129 41.88 -23.04 8.20
N GLU A 130 42.44 -24.04 8.92
CA GLU A 130 41.66 -24.98 9.74
C GLU A 130 40.88 -24.22 10.84
N GLU A 131 41.53 -23.34 11.61
CA GLU A 131 40.90 -22.53 12.64
C GLU A 131 39.74 -21.66 12.10
N ILE A 132 39.95 -21.02 10.94
CA ILE A 132 38.94 -20.23 10.29
C ILE A 132 37.75 -21.11 9.86
N GLN A 133 38.01 -22.29 9.28
CA GLN A 133 36.95 -23.20 8.84
C GLN A 133 36.11 -23.71 10.01
N GLU A 134 36.71 -24.02 11.17
CA GLU A 134 36.00 -24.38 12.39
C GLU A 134 35.07 -23.24 12.86
N GLU A 135 35.54 -22.00 12.81
CA GLU A 135 34.71 -20.83 13.19
C GLU A 135 33.58 -20.52 12.18
N LEU A 136 33.69 -21.01 10.94
CA LEU A 136 32.64 -20.82 9.93
C LEU A 136 31.54 -21.89 9.97
N GLU A 137 31.74 -22.99 10.72
CA GLU A 137 30.73 -24.04 10.86
C GLU A 137 29.41 -23.47 11.43
N GLY A 138 28.29 -23.90 10.84
CA GLY A 138 26.94 -23.39 11.21
C GLY A 138 26.63 -21.97 10.79
N THR A 139 27.58 -21.24 10.19
CA THR A 139 27.34 -19.91 9.64
C THR A 139 26.94 -19.99 8.15
N PHE A 140 26.45 -18.88 7.58
CA PHE A 140 26.17 -18.80 6.14
C PHE A 140 27.43 -18.87 5.27
N LEU A 141 28.61 -18.89 5.86
CA LEU A 141 29.94 -19.00 5.22
C LEU A 141 30.46 -20.43 5.18
N GLU A 142 29.76 -21.37 5.80
CA GLU A 142 30.12 -22.78 5.78
C GLU A 142 30.25 -23.29 4.33
N GLY A 143 31.42 -23.88 4.00
CA GLY A 143 31.72 -24.36 2.66
C GLY A 143 32.02 -23.26 1.62
N ALA A 144 32.25 -22.01 2.05
CA ALA A 144 32.71 -20.95 1.15
C ALA A 144 34.06 -21.25 0.57
N PRO A 145 34.34 -20.99 -0.73
CA PRO A 145 35.65 -21.13 -1.30
C PRO A 145 36.72 -20.33 -0.55
N VAL A 146 37.88 -20.95 -0.33
CA VAL A 146 39.04 -20.31 0.32
C VAL A 146 40.06 -19.97 -0.73
N VAL A 147 40.55 -18.73 -0.74
CA VAL A 147 41.60 -18.28 -1.64
C VAL A 147 42.73 -17.61 -0.84
N LYS A 148 43.95 -18.10 -0.98
CA LYS A 148 45.13 -17.56 -0.31
C LYS A 148 45.77 -16.49 -1.19
N VAL A 149 45.94 -15.27 -0.67
CA VAL A 149 46.47 -14.15 -1.44
C VAL A 149 47.53 -13.36 -0.68
N SER A 150 48.38 -12.71 -1.42
CA SER A 150 49.15 -11.56 -0.92
C SER A 150 48.85 -10.34 -1.81
N ALA A 151 48.08 -9.42 -1.27
CA ALA A 151 47.78 -8.19 -1.97
C ALA A 151 49.03 -7.31 -2.23
N ALA A 152 50.08 -7.51 -1.47
CA ALA A 152 51.36 -6.79 -1.61
C ALA A 152 52.23 -7.34 -2.77
N THR A 153 52.29 -8.65 -2.94
CA THR A 153 53.12 -9.31 -3.97
C THR A 153 52.34 -9.64 -5.25
N GLY A 154 51.00 -9.69 -5.16
CA GLY A 154 50.13 -10.11 -6.26
C GLY A 154 49.88 -11.62 -6.32
N GLN A 155 50.41 -12.42 -5.39
CA GLN A 155 50.20 -13.87 -5.32
C GLN A 155 48.71 -14.18 -5.10
N GLY A 156 48.15 -15.18 -5.80
CA GLY A 156 46.77 -15.66 -5.64
C GLY A 156 45.69 -14.75 -6.25
N LEU A 157 45.99 -13.57 -6.79
CA LEU A 157 44.98 -12.65 -7.34
C LEU A 157 44.28 -13.20 -8.59
N ASP A 158 45.01 -13.95 -9.44
CA ASP A 158 44.40 -14.59 -10.60
C ASP A 158 43.39 -15.67 -10.19
N GLU A 159 43.75 -16.49 -9.18
CA GLU A 159 42.86 -17.51 -8.60
C GLU A 159 41.61 -16.86 -7.99
N LEU A 160 41.77 -15.77 -7.23
CA LEU A 160 40.64 -15.01 -6.67
C LEU A 160 39.72 -14.49 -7.78
N THR A 161 40.28 -13.96 -8.85
CA THR A 161 39.50 -13.45 -9.99
C THR A 161 38.75 -14.58 -10.69
N ASP A 162 39.39 -15.74 -10.88
CA ASP A 162 38.76 -16.91 -11.50
C ASP A 162 37.64 -17.49 -10.60
N THR A 163 37.86 -17.55 -9.28
CA THR A 163 36.84 -17.97 -8.29
C THR A 163 35.65 -17.03 -8.29
N ILE A 164 35.87 -15.71 -8.32
CA ILE A 164 34.79 -14.71 -8.47
C ILE A 164 34.01 -14.98 -9.75
N GLN A 165 34.68 -15.17 -10.88
CA GLN A 165 34.04 -15.41 -12.16
C GLN A 165 33.21 -16.71 -12.16
N GLN A 166 33.72 -17.80 -11.55
CA GLN A 166 33.01 -19.07 -11.45
C GLN A 166 31.74 -18.95 -10.63
N LEU A 167 31.81 -18.41 -9.40
CA LEU A 167 30.63 -18.20 -8.54
C LEU A 167 29.57 -17.32 -9.18
N MET A 168 30.00 -16.37 -10.03
CA MET A 168 29.08 -15.46 -10.73
C MET A 168 28.41 -16.11 -11.94
N SER A 169 29.08 -17.07 -12.62
CA SER A 169 28.51 -17.77 -13.78
C SER A 169 27.43 -18.77 -13.37
N ASP A 170 27.69 -19.53 -12.30
CA ASP A 170 26.92 -20.72 -11.96
C ASP A 170 25.71 -20.46 -11.10
N GLU A 171 25.74 -19.41 -10.24
CA GLU A 171 24.79 -19.33 -9.15
C GLU A 171 24.21 -17.93 -8.86
N VAL A 172 24.72 -16.86 -9.46
CA VAL A 172 24.16 -15.53 -9.20
C VAL A 172 22.88 -15.32 -10.01
N VAL A 173 21.75 -15.29 -9.32
CA VAL A 173 20.46 -14.93 -9.91
C VAL A 173 20.54 -13.48 -10.40
N ALA A 174 20.25 -13.26 -11.69
CA ALA A 174 20.17 -11.91 -12.23
C ALA A 174 19.14 -11.11 -11.41
N LYS A 175 19.52 -9.90 -10.99
CA LYS A 175 18.58 -9.02 -10.28
C LYS A 175 17.39 -8.70 -11.18
N ASP A 176 16.23 -8.62 -10.55
CA ASP A 176 15.01 -8.33 -11.26
C ASP A 176 15.00 -6.88 -11.77
N THR A 177 15.07 -6.76 -13.09
CA THR A 177 15.03 -5.47 -13.80
C THR A 177 13.63 -5.07 -14.23
N GLN A 178 12.63 -5.92 -14.02
CA GLN A 178 11.25 -5.71 -14.44
C GLN A 178 10.37 -5.12 -13.32
N THR A 179 10.76 -5.32 -12.07
CA THR A 179 10.01 -4.79 -10.91
C THR A 179 10.22 -3.29 -10.70
N ILE A 180 9.49 -2.73 -9.74
CA ILE A 180 9.59 -1.32 -9.34
C ILE A 180 11.04 -0.94 -9.04
N PRO A 181 11.61 0.07 -9.73
CA PRO A 181 12.95 0.53 -9.45
C PRO A 181 13.04 1.18 -8.06
N ARG A 182 14.07 0.78 -7.29
CA ARG A 182 14.37 1.32 -5.97
C ARG A 182 15.86 1.63 -5.86
N LEU A 183 16.15 2.89 -5.61
CA LEU A 183 17.51 3.39 -5.41
C LEU A 183 17.66 3.98 -4.00
N PRO A 184 18.11 3.21 -3.00
CA PRO A 184 18.53 3.76 -1.71
C PRO A 184 19.71 4.71 -1.89
N ILE A 185 19.61 5.90 -1.31
CA ILE A 185 20.62 6.96 -1.48
C ILE A 185 21.63 6.86 -0.34
N ASP A 186 22.88 6.64 -0.68
CA ASP A 186 24.00 6.64 0.27
C ASP A 186 24.69 7.99 0.37
N ARG A 187 24.74 8.76 -0.71
CA ARG A 187 25.36 10.11 -0.73
C ARG A 187 24.57 11.09 -1.57
N ALA A 188 24.63 12.35 -1.18
CA ALA A 188 24.16 13.47 -1.96
C ALA A 188 25.18 14.61 -1.90
N PHE A 189 25.54 15.18 -3.04
CA PHE A 189 26.47 16.30 -3.14
C PHE A 189 26.08 17.25 -4.27
N THR A 190 26.70 18.43 -4.28
CA THR A 190 26.45 19.44 -5.30
C THR A 190 27.73 19.65 -6.09
N LEU A 191 27.64 19.59 -7.42
CA LEU A 191 28.70 19.98 -8.33
C LEU A 191 28.36 21.36 -8.95
N SER A 192 29.34 22.26 -8.95
CA SER A 192 29.20 23.58 -9.56
C SER A 192 28.80 23.45 -11.04
N GLY A 193 27.73 24.10 -11.45
CA GLY A 193 27.19 24.04 -12.81
C GLY A 193 26.27 22.84 -13.10
N PHE A 194 26.32 21.76 -12.32
CA PHE A 194 25.53 20.54 -12.56
C PHE A 194 24.32 20.38 -11.61
N GLY A 195 24.39 21.00 -10.42
CA GLY A 195 23.31 20.90 -9.44
C GLY A 195 23.48 19.73 -8.46
N THR A 196 22.38 19.13 -8.01
CA THR A 196 22.39 18.07 -7.00
C THR A 196 22.57 16.72 -7.64
N ILE A 197 23.56 15.98 -7.16
CA ILE A 197 23.84 14.59 -7.58
C ILE A 197 23.64 13.70 -6.37
N ILE A 198 22.95 12.58 -6.59
CA ILE A 198 22.79 11.49 -5.64
C ILE A 198 23.55 10.27 -6.13
N THR A 199 24.01 9.43 -5.21
CA THR A 199 24.57 8.12 -5.53
C THR A 199 23.90 7.04 -4.71
N GLY A 200 23.89 5.83 -5.25
CA GLY A 200 23.33 4.65 -4.60
C GLY A 200 23.49 3.40 -5.49
N THR A 201 23.12 2.27 -4.95
CA THR A 201 23.01 1.02 -5.71
C THR A 201 21.54 0.82 -6.07
N LEU A 202 21.23 0.65 -7.36
CA LEU A 202 19.89 0.32 -7.81
C LEU A 202 19.61 -1.15 -7.43
N ILE A 203 18.72 -1.36 -6.44
CA ILE A 203 18.49 -2.69 -5.88
C ILE A 203 17.43 -3.49 -6.63
N SER A 204 16.53 -2.82 -7.35
CA SER A 204 15.50 -3.45 -8.19
C SER A 204 15.12 -2.55 -9.36
N GLY A 205 14.57 -3.14 -10.41
CA GLY A 205 13.98 -2.45 -11.55
C GLY A 205 14.99 -1.79 -12.51
N THR A 206 14.45 -0.90 -13.33
CA THR A 206 15.21 -0.12 -14.33
C THR A 206 14.82 1.36 -14.20
N ILE A 207 15.78 2.26 -14.22
CA ILE A 207 15.56 3.71 -14.26
C ILE A 207 16.05 4.25 -15.60
N THR A 208 15.22 5.07 -16.24
CA THR A 208 15.54 5.77 -17.48
C THR A 208 15.67 7.26 -17.25
N ARG A 209 16.35 7.97 -18.16
CA ARG A 209 16.53 9.42 -18.09
C ARG A 209 15.22 10.19 -18.18
N GLU A 210 14.19 9.61 -18.80
CA GLU A 210 12.89 10.24 -18.98
C GLU A 210 11.97 10.09 -17.78
N ASP A 211 12.34 9.23 -16.80
CA ASP A 211 11.51 8.94 -15.64
C ASP A 211 11.37 10.16 -14.73
N VAL A 212 10.17 10.27 -14.20
CA VAL A 212 9.85 11.19 -13.10
C VAL A 212 9.63 10.34 -11.86
N LEU A 213 10.53 10.47 -10.91
CA LEU A 213 10.57 9.66 -9.69
C LEU A 213 10.19 10.50 -8.47
N GLU A 214 9.89 9.85 -7.38
CA GLU A 214 9.61 10.47 -6.08
C GLU A 214 10.69 10.09 -5.07
N MET A 215 11.08 11.07 -4.26
CA MET A 215 12.05 10.87 -3.18
C MET A 215 11.33 10.60 -1.87
N TYR A 216 11.42 9.39 -1.38
CA TYR A 216 10.84 8.95 -0.12
C TYR A 216 11.85 9.08 1.03
N PRO A 217 11.41 9.43 2.27
CA PRO A 217 10.05 9.73 2.69
C PRO A 217 9.64 11.20 2.46
N ILE A 218 10.43 12.00 1.75
CA ILE A 218 10.25 13.45 1.57
C ILE A 218 8.98 13.78 0.77
N GLY A 219 8.52 12.87 -0.10
CA GLY A 219 7.37 13.07 -0.96
C GLY A 219 7.61 14.06 -2.11
N LYS A 220 8.89 14.27 -2.51
CA LYS A 220 9.24 15.25 -3.54
C LYS A 220 9.48 14.60 -4.88
N GLU A 221 8.79 15.10 -5.89
CA GLU A 221 8.97 14.68 -7.28
C GLU A 221 10.33 15.15 -7.83
N CYS A 222 11.08 14.24 -8.43
CA CYS A 222 12.42 14.44 -8.95
C CYS A 222 12.46 14.13 -10.45
N LYS A 223 13.04 15.04 -11.23
CA LYS A 223 13.31 14.82 -12.65
C LYS A 223 14.80 14.54 -12.86
N ILE A 224 15.09 13.54 -13.65
CA ILE A 224 16.45 13.10 -13.97
C ILE A 224 17.01 13.96 -15.09
N ARG A 225 18.19 14.54 -14.87
CA ARG A 225 18.95 15.25 -15.90
C ARG A 225 19.95 14.35 -16.60
N ASN A 226 20.63 13.53 -15.82
CA ASN A 226 21.67 12.64 -16.32
C ASN A 226 21.82 11.43 -15.40
N ILE A 227 22.18 10.31 -15.97
CA ILE A 227 22.52 9.05 -15.27
C ILE A 227 23.96 8.73 -15.62
N GLN A 228 24.77 8.37 -14.63
CA GLN A 228 26.13 7.86 -14.82
C GLN A 228 26.28 6.50 -14.15
N VAL A 229 26.85 5.57 -14.90
CA VAL A 229 27.23 4.23 -14.41
C VAL A 229 28.73 4.08 -14.70
N HIS A 230 29.51 3.75 -13.68
CA HIS A 230 30.99 3.64 -13.78
C HIS A 230 31.66 4.88 -14.42
N GLY A 231 31.14 6.09 -14.14
CA GLY A 231 31.68 7.34 -14.67
C GLY A 231 31.30 7.66 -16.11
N GLN A 232 30.50 6.82 -16.78
CA GLN A 232 30.02 7.04 -18.14
C GLN A 232 28.54 7.44 -18.14
N ASN A 233 28.18 8.40 -18.99
CA ASN A 233 26.78 8.78 -19.17
C ASN A 233 26.00 7.66 -19.86
N GLN A 234 24.82 7.36 -19.33
CA GLN A 234 23.90 6.34 -19.84
C GLN A 234 22.48 6.89 -19.90
N ASP A 235 21.67 6.40 -20.83
CA ASP A 235 20.23 6.73 -20.87
C ASP A 235 19.41 5.88 -19.91
N LYS A 236 19.94 4.73 -19.48
CA LYS A 236 19.30 3.75 -18.58
C LYS A 236 20.30 3.21 -17.58
N CYS A 237 19.79 2.82 -16.42
CA CYS A 237 20.52 2.00 -15.46
C CYS A 237 19.63 0.86 -14.94
N TYR A 238 20.24 -0.23 -14.52
CA TYR A 238 19.58 -1.48 -14.17
C TYR A 238 19.91 -1.89 -12.74
N ALA A 239 19.03 -2.72 -12.17
CA ALA A 239 19.29 -3.34 -10.88
C ALA A 239 20.68 -4.02 -10.85
N GLY A 240 21.38 -3.91 -9.72
CA GLY A 240 22.77 -4.36 -9.56
C GLY A 240 23.81 -3.34 -9.99
N GLN A 241 23.43 -2.17 -10.49
CA GLN A 241 24.40 -1.12 -10.83
C GLN A 241 24.51 -0.07 -9.74
N ARG A 242 25.76 0.34 -9.50
CA ARG A 242 26.00 1.57 -8.77
C ARG A 242 25.88 2.76 -9.70
N VAL A 243 25.03 3.71 -9.32
CA VAL A 243 24.65 4.82 -10.18
C VAL A 243 24.87 6.16 -9.50
N ALA A 244 25.17 7.17 -10.31
CA ALA A 244 25.08 8.57 -9.92
C ALA A 244 24.01 9.24 -10.78
N ILE A 245 23.02 9.85 -10.13
CA ILE A 245 21.90 10.51 -10.80
C ILE A 245 21.94 11.99 -10.50
N ASN A 246 21.96 12.80 -11.55
CA ASN A 246 21.80 14.24 -11.45
C ASN A 246 20.32 14.59 -11.46
N LEU A 247 19.84 15.21 -10.38
CA LEU A 247 18.45 15.59 -10.19
C LEU A 247 18.24 17.08 -10.44
N SER A 248 17.14 17.43 -11.11
CA SER A 248 16.62 18.81 -11.13
C SER A 248 15.63 19.01 -9.98
N ASN A 249 15.39 20.29 -9.61
CA ASN A 249 14.40 20.75 -8.63
C ASN A 249 14.54 20.23 -7.19
N VAL A 250 15.63 19.54 -6.84
CA VAL A 250 15.92 19.10 -5.47
C VAL A 250 17.25 19.68 -5.01
N LYS A 251 17.29 20.25 -3.81
CA LYS A 251 18.51 20.81 -3.21
C LYS A 251 19.15 19.77 -2.30
N LYS A 252 20.50 19.73 -2.27
CA LYS A 252 21.26 18.81 -1.39
C LYS A 252 20.75 18.79 0.05
N LYS A 253 20.42 19.96 0.63
CA LYS A 253 19.96 20.10 2.01
C LYS A 253 18.61 19.40 2.31
N GLU A 254 17.85 19.07 1.26
CA GLU A 254 16.58 18.38 1.36
C GLU A 254 16.76 16.86 1.36
N ILE A 255 17.93 16.37 0.94
CA ILE A 255 18.24 14.95 0.81
C ILE A 255 19.09 14.52 2.01
N ARG A 256 18.65 13.49 2.69
CA ARG A 256 19.42 12.80 3.73
C ARG A 256 19.79 11.40 3.27
N ARG A 257 20.83 10.83 3.86
CA ARG A 257 21.11 9.40 3.74
C ARG A 257 19.89 8.62 4.23
N GLY A 258 19.56 7.52 3.59
CA GLY A 258 18.36 6.76 3.89
C GLY A 258 17.13 7.14 3.06
N CYS A 259 17.17 8.22 2.29
CA CYS A 259 16.14 8.46 1.28
C CYS A 259 16.19 7.38 0.18
N VAL A 260 15.02 7.07 -0.38
CA VAL A 260 14.88 6.13 -1.49
C VAL A 260 14.28 6.87 -2.69
N LEU A 261 14.89 6.74 -3.86
CA LEU A 261 14.32 7.22 -5.11
C LEU A 261 13.57 6.06 -5.79
N ALA A 262 12.27 6.25 -6.05
CA ALA A 262 11.40 5.24 -6.64
C ALA A 262 10.29 5.91 -7.47
N PRO A 263 9.51 5.21 -8.29
CA PRO A 263 8.39 5.78 -9.02
C PRO A 263 7.38 6.47 -8.10
N LYS A 264 6.71 7.49 -8.64
CA LYS A 264 5.69 8.21 -7.91
C LYS A 264 4.56 7.29 -7.46
N ASN A 265 4.14 7.43 -6.22
CA ASN A 265 3.10 6.59 -5.60
C ASN A 265 3.42 5.08 -5.53
N SER A 266 4.68 4.66 -5.66
CA SER A 266 5.08 3.26 -5.58
C SER A 266 5.43 2.77 -4.17
N MET A 267 5.58 3.68 -3.22
CA MET A 267 5.88 3.35 -1.82
C MET A 267 5.05 4.24 -0.88
N LYS A 268 4.97 3.82 0.37
CA LYS A 268 4.30 4.57 1.43
C LYS A 268 5.28 4.85 2.56
N ASN A 269 5.22 6.05 3.12
CA ASN A 269 5.99 6.41 4.31
C ASN A 269 5.37 5.79 5.55
N THR A 270 6.20 5.36 6.49
CA THR A 270 5.76 4.72 7.73
C THR A 270 6.66 5.06 8.90
N ASP A 271 6.06 5.18 10.08
CA ASP A 271 6.71 5.24 11.40
C ASP A 271 6.57 3.91 12.18
N LEU A 272 6.00 2.86 11.54
CA LEU A 272 5.78 1.55 12.15
C LEU A 272 6.23 0.44 11.20
N LEU A 273 6.84 -0.61 11.75
CA LEU A 273 7.16 -1.84 11.02
C LEU A 273 6.79 -3.04 11.87
N ASP A 274 6.11 -4.03 11.29
CA ASP A 274 6.05 -5.36 11.89
C ASP A 274 7.13 -6.23 11.26
N VAL A 275 7.92 -6.85 12.11
CA VAL A 275 9.12 -7.57 11.71
C VAL A 275 9.22 -8.94 12.42
N LYS A 276 9.92 -9.86 11.78
CA LYS A 276 10.52 -11.00 12.48
C LYS A 276 11.96 -10.64 12.82
N LEU A 277 12.31 -10.68 14.09
CA LEU A 277 13.62 -10.32 14.62
C LEU A 277 14.28 -11.54 15.27
N LYS A 278 15.53 -11.81 14.90
CA LYS A 278 16.41 -12.81 15.53
C LYS A 278 17.47 -12.07 16.33
N VAL A 279 17.68 -12.46 17.58
CA VAL A 279 18.82 -12.04 18.42
C VAL A 279 20.01 -12.95 18.09
N LEU A 280 21.21 -12.39 17.98
CA LEU A 280 22.44 -13.14 17.73
C LEU A 280 22.70 -14.16 18.84
N GLU A 281 23.31 -15.29 18.50
CA GLU A 281 23.55 -16.40 19.42
C GLU A 281 24.61 -16.06 20.50
N ASP A 282 25.58 -15.26 20.14
CA ASP A 282 26.66 -14.77 21.00
C ASP A 282 26.33 -13.47 21.75
N SER A 283 25.09 -12.94 21.57
CA SER A 283 24.67 -11.73 22.29
C SER A 283 24.69 -11.94 23.79
N MET A 284 25.40 -11.06 24.49
CA MET A 284 25.42 -11.06 25.96
C MET A 284 24.14 -10.50 26.58
N ARG A 285 23.24 -9.96 25.78
CA ARG A 285 22.06 -9.21 26.24
C ARG A 285 20.77 -9.79 25.65
N ILE A 286 19.71 -9.63 26.42
CA ILE A 286 18.35 -10.03 26.06
C ILE A 286 17.60 -8.80 25.55
N LEU A 287 16.82 -8.95 24.49
CA LEU A 287 15.94 -7.91 24.02
C LEU A 287 14.66 -7.86 24.87
N THR A 288 14.40 -6.72 25.49
CA THR A 288 13.24 -6.49 26.33
C THR A 288 12.21 -5.59 25.65
N ASN A 289 10.97 -5.62 26.16
CA ASN A 289 9.89 -4.82 25.61
C ASN A 289 10.13 -3.31 25.84
N HIS A 290 9.86 -2.49 24.80
CA HIS A 290 10.13 -1.04 24.75
C HIS A 290 11.60 -0.64 24.72
N GLU A 291 12.51 -1.59 24.49
CA GLU A 291 13.94 -1.28 24.32
C GLU A 291 14.13 -0.27 23.18
N ARG A 292 15.02 0.70 23.40
CA ARG A 292 15.37 1.70 22.39
C ARG A 292 16.58 1.23 21.61
N LEU A 293 16.46 1.18 20.29
CA LEU A 293 17.44 0.60 19.39
C LEU A 293 17.77 1.57 18.26
N HIS A 294 18.97 1.40 17.69
CA HIS A 294 19.27 1.86 16.35
C HIS A 294 18.81 0.81 15.36
N LEU A 295 18.00 1.19 14.39
CA LEU A 295 17.55 0.40 13.25
C LEU A 295 18.35 0.80 12.01
N TYR A 296 18.94 -0.18 11.36
CA TYR A 296 19.63 -0.04 10.08
C TYR A 296 18.89 -0.83 9.02
N THR A 297 18.36 -0.16 8.00
CA THR A 297 17.70 -0.79 6.85
C THR A 297 17.96 0.01 5.59
N GLY A 298 18.32 -0.65 4.49
CA GLY A 298 18.81 0.06 3.31
C GLY A 298 20.02 0.91 3.66
N THR A 299 19.95 2.19 3.33
CA THR A 299 20.98 3.18 3.71
C THR A 299 20.56 4.03 4.93
N SER A 300 19.41 3.71 5.54
CA SER A 300 18.86 4.44 6.69
C SER A 300 19.47 3.99 8.00
N GLU A 301 19.65 4.94 8.92
CA GLU A 301 19.92 4.74 10.34
C GLU A 301 18.89 5.55 11.12
N ILE A 302 18.03 4.89 11.92
CA ILE A 302 16.92 5.52 12.62
C ILE A 302 16.78 4.93 14.01
N LEU A 303 16.40 5.76 14.96
CA LEU A 303 16.06 5.30 16.30
C LEU A 303 14.63 4.73 16.30
N CYS A 304 14.45 3.62 17.02
CA CYS A 304 13.17 2.97 17.18
C CYS A 304 12.98 2.39 18.59
N ARG A 305 11.75 1.99 18.90
CA ARG A 305 11.41 1.20 20.08
C ARG A 305 10.83 -0.14 19.66
N ALA A 306 11.36 -1.21 20.24
CA ALA A 306 10.89 -2.57 20.01
C ALA A 306 9.69 -2.89 20.91
N VAL A 307 8.54 -3.22 20.33
CA VAL A 307 7.38 -3.75 21.05
C VAL A 307 7.25 -5.23 20.72
N LEU A 308 7.54 -6.08 21.69
CA LEU A 308 7.49 -7.54 21.52
C LEU A 308 6.03 -8.00 21.48
N LEU A 309 5.62 -8.69 20.43
CA LEU A 309 4.21 -9.06 20.21
C LEU A 309 3.85 -10.43 20.75
N ASP A 310 4.75 -11.41 20.65
CA ASP A 310 4.50 -12.82 20.93
C ASP A 310 5.30 -13.40 22.12
N LYS A 311 6.28 -12.63 22.64
CA LYS A 311 7.14 -13.06 23.74
C LYS A 311 7.27 -11.94 24.78
N GLU A 312 7.64 -12.30 26.03
CA GLU A 312 7.99 -11.32 27.07
C GLU A 312 9.36 -10.71 26.82
N GLN A 313 10.31 -11.52 26.36
CA GLN A 313 11.67 -11.17 26.01
C GLN A 313 12.18 -12.07 24.89
N ILE A 314 13.22 -11.67 24.18
CA ILE A 314 13.89 -12.48 23.16
C ILE A 314 15.35 -12.63 23.58
N GLY A 315 15.76 -13.86 23.89
CA GLY A 315 17.13 -14.21 24.30
C GLY A 315 18.06 -14.50 23.11
N PRO A 316 19.36 -14.74 23.40
CA PRO A 316 20.34 -15.11 22.39
C PRO A 316 19.88 -16.32 21.56
N GLY A 317 20.04 -16.27 20.26
CA GLY A 317 19.62 -17.30 19.31
C GLY A 317 18.11 -17.38 19.05
N GLU A 318 17.30 -16.67 19.83
CA GLU A 318 15.84 -16.71 19.69
C GLU A 318 15.31 -15.73 18.66
N GLU A 319 14.14 -16.07 18.10
CA GLU A 319 13.37 -15.22 17.19
C GLU A 319 12.05 -14.82 17.83
N GLY A 320 11.52 -13.66 17.42
CA GLY A 320 10.21 -13.19 17.85
C GLY A 320 9.58 -12.22 16.86
N LEU A 321 8.25 -12.05 16.99
CA LEU A 321 7.49 -11.04 16.25
C LEU A 321 7.54 -9.72 17.01
N VAL A 322 7.98 -8.67 16.34
CA VAL A 322 8.23 -7.37 16.95
C VAL A 322 7.59 -6.27 16.11
N GLN A 323 6.94 -5.31 16.75
CA GLN A 323 6.56 -4.06 16.12
C GLN A 323 7.61 -3.00 16.47
N LEU A 324 8.35 -2.53 15.47
CA LEU A 324 9.29 -1.42 15.62
C LEU A 324 8.55 -0.10 15.43
N ARG A 325 8.63 0.76 16.45
CA ARG A 325 8.09 2.12 16.43
C ARG A 325 9.22 3.09 16.18
N LEU A 326 9.21 3.70 15.02
CA LEU A 326 10.29 4.54 14.53
C LEU A 326 10.13 5.97 15.05
N GLU A 327 11.26 6.67 15.27
CA GLU A 327 11.27 8.08 15.62
C GLU A 327 11.22 9.01 14.40
N GLU A 328 11.39 8.44 13.18
CA GLU A 328 11.31 9.14 11.90
C GLU A 328 10.67 8.27 10.83
N ASP A 329 10.02 8.90 9.85
CA ASP A 329 9.43 8.19 8.71
C ASP A 329 10.49 7.61 7.78
N ILE A 330 10.23 6.40 7.29
CA ILE A 330 10.99 5.73 6.24
C ILE A 330 10.07 5.17 5.17
N ALA A 331 10.67 4.69 4.08
CA ALA A 331 9.97 3.92 3.07
C ALA A 331 10.73 2.60 2.82
N VAL A 332 10.10 1.51 3.18
CA VAL A 332 10.62 0.14 3.04
C VAL A 332 9.58 -0.75 2.38
N LYS A 333 10.02 -1.93 1.97
CA LYS A 333 9.19 -2.97 1.36
C LYS A 333 9.18 -4.21 2.25
N ARG A 334 8.12 -5.02 2.16
CA ARG A 334 8.12 -6.37 2.71
C ARG A 334 9.32 -7.15 2.16
N GLY A 335 9.99 -7.90 3.03
CA GLY A 335 11.18 -8.65 2.68
C GLY A 335 12.48 -7.84 2.80
N ASP A 336 12.41 -6.52 3.02
CA ASP A 336 13.61 -5.75 3.31
C ASP A 336 14.23 -6.23 4.62
N ARG A 337 15.54 -6.40 4.63
CA ARG A 337 16.29 -6.84 5.79
C ARG A 337 16.79 -5.67 6.59
N PHE A 338 17.01 -5.92 7.86
CA PHE A 338 17.48 -4.90 8.80
C PHE A 338 18.41 -5.48 9.86
N VAL A 339 19.18 -4.59 10.45
CA VAL A 339 20.02 -4.87 11.62
C VAL A 339 19.59 -3.94 12.74
N VAL A 340 19.63 -4.41 13.99
CA VAL A 340 19.38 -3.59 15.17
C VAL A 340 20.58 -3.62 16.11
N ARG A 341 20.88 -2.43 16.68
CA ARG A 341 21.93 -2.26 17.69
C ARG A 341 21.34 -1.60 18.92
N PHE A 342 21.85 -1.91 20.10
CA PHE A 342 21.47 -1.22 21.31
C PHE A 342 21.80 0.27 21.24
N TYR A 343 20.97 1.09 21.88
CA TYR A 343 21.19 2.52 21.93
C TYR A 343 22.48 2.86 22.71
N SER A 344 22.72 2.19 23.85
CA SER A 344 23.94 2.39 24.65
C SER A 344 24.17 1.18 25.60
N PRO A 345 25.37 0.59 25.61
CA PRO A 345 26.43 0.75 24.63
C PRO A 345 25.96 0.33 23.23
N MET A 346 26.59 0.86 22.17
CA MET A 346 26.22 0.56 20.79
C MET A 346 26.83 -0.80 20.40
N GLU A 347 26.02 -1.83 20.47
CA GLU A 347 26.38 -3.22 20.21
C GLU A 347 25.33 -3.85 19.30
N THR A 348 25.74 -4.64 18.31
CA THR A 348 24.84 -5.35 17.42
C THR A 348 24.13 -6.45 18.20
N ILE A 349 22.81 -6.40 18.27
CA ILE A 349 22.03 -7.40 19.01
C ILE A 349 21.38 -8.43 18.08
N GLY A 350 21.05 -8.03 16.87
CA GLY A 350 20.33 -8.90 15.96
C GLY A 350 19.84 -8.17 14.72
N GLY A 351 18.91 -8.79 14.05
CA GLY A 351 18.29 -8.26 12.83
C GLY A 351 17.16 -9.16 12.36
N GLY A 352 16.72 -8.96 11.14
CA GLY A 352 15.62 -9.76 10.62
C GLY A 352 15.06 -9.25 9.32
N ILE A 353 13.76 -9.50 9.14
CA ILE A 353 13.02 -9.22 7.92
C ILE A 353 11.75 -8.43 8.22
N VAL A 354 11.43 -7.47 7.38
CA VAL A 354 10.17 -6.72 7.43
C VAL A 354 9.05 -7.60 6.90
N LEU A 355 8.05 -7.87 7.73
CA LEU A 355 6.84 -8.62 7.38
C LEU A 355 5.75 -7.70 6.86
N GLU A 356 5.56 -6.55 7.54
CA GLU A 356 4.57 -5.55 7.16
C GLU A 356 5.19 -4.14 7.27
N PRO A 357 5.34 -3.43 6.13
CA PRO A 357 5.96 -2.11 6.11
C PRO A 357 5.01 -0.96 6.53
N ASN A 358 3.71 -1.19 6.62
CA ASN A 358 2.72 -0.17 6.94
C ASN A 358 1.64 -0.69 7.91
N PRO A 359 2.04 -1.28 9.06
CA PRO A 359 1.09 -1.90 9.95
C PRO A 359 0.26 -0.87 10.71
N VAL A 360 -0.86 -1.35 11.27
CA VAL A 360 -1.54 -0.65 12.36
C VAL A 360 -0.89 -1.00 13.70
N ARG A 361 -1.09 -0.18 14.72
CA ARG A 361 -0.59 -0.48 16.07
C ARG A 361 -1.26 -1.73 16.62
N LYS A 362 -0.45 -2.73 16.97
CA LYS A 362 -0.87 -4.01 17.52
C LYS A 362 -0.74 -4.05 19.04
N LYS A 363 -1.57 -4.87 19.69
CA LYS A 363 -1.45 -5.19 21.11
C LYS A 363 -0.55 -6.40 21.27
N ARG A 364 0.21 -6.44 22.39
CA ARG A 364 1.00 -7.61 22.76
C ARG A 364 0.09 -8.80 23.03
N PHE A 365 0.52 -9.98 22.62
CA PHE A 365 -0.18 -11.26 22.80
C PHE A 365 -1.57 -11.33 22.17
N ASP A 366 -1.83 -10.50 21.14
CA ASP A 366 -3.03 -10.62 20.34
C ASP A 366 -2.89 -11.83 19.41
N ALA A 367 -3.62 -12.90 19.72
CA ALA A 367 -3.52 -14.17 19.01
C ALA A 367 -3.84 -14.04 17.51
N GLN A 368 -4.83 -13.21 17.16
CA GLN A 368 -5.20 -12.98 15.77
C GLN A 368 -4.08 -12.25 15.01
N ALA A 369 -3.56 -11.17 15.60
CA ALA A 369 -2.47 -10.39 15.00
C ALA A 369 -1.18 -11.24 14.82
N ILE A 370 -0.88 -12.12 15.79
CA ILE A 370 0.26 -13.03 15.71
C ILE A 370 0.07 -14.06 14.59
N GLU A 371 -1.12 -14.63 14.45
CA GLU A 371 -1.43 -15.59 13.38
C GLU A 371 -1.33 -14.94 11.98
N GLU A 372 -1.85 -13.73 11.84
CA GLU A 372 -1.74 -12.95 10.60
C GLU A 372 -0.28 -12.67 10.21
N LEU A 373 0.57 -12.31 11.20
CA LEU A 373 2.01 -12.09 10.94
C LEU A 373 2.73 -13.37 10.55
N LYS A 374 2.39 -14.52 11.16
CA LYS A 374 2.94 -15.82 10.76
C LYS A 374 2.53 -16.22 9.34
N LYS A 375 1.29 -15.93 8.95
CA LYS A 375 0.85 -16.10 7.56
C LYS A 375 1.61 -15.17 6.61
N LYS A 376 1.84 -13.91 7.00
CA LYS A 376 2.68 -12.98 6.22
C LYS A 376 4.14 -13.44 6.11
N GLU A 377 4.67 -14.13 7.09
CA GLU A 377 6.03 -14.68 7.05
C GLU A 377 6.20 -15.78 6.00
N SER A 378 5.28 -16.74 5.98
CA SER A 378 5.36 -17.95 5.15
C SER A 378 4.50 -17.91 3.88
N GLY A 379 3.59 -16.93 3.78
CA GLY A 379 2.58 -16.86 2.73
C GLY A 379 3.12 -16.39 1.38
N SER A 380 2.46 -16.85 0.32
CA SER A 380 2.65 -16.38 -1.05
C SER A 380 2.30 -14.88 -1.20
N LEU A 381 2.60 -14.28 -2.34
CA LEU A 381 2.19 -12.91 -2.65
C LEU A 381 0.66 -12.78 -2.63
N GLY A 382 -0.08 -13.80 -3.10
CA GLY A 382 -1.55 -13.87 -3.04
C GLY A 382 -2.09 -13.86 -1.61
N ASP A 383 -1.49 -14.65 -0.68
CA ASP A 383 -1.91 -14.67 0.73
C ASP A 383 -1.74 -13.29 1.40
N VAL A 384 -0.64 -12.61 1.10
CA VAL A 384 -0.39 -11.26 1.63
C VAL A 384 -1.36 -10.23 1.04
N MET A 385 -1.67 -10.38 -0.23
CA MET A 385 -2.64 -9.54 -0.94
C MET A 385 -4.03 -9.68 -0.33
N GLU A 386 -4.48 -10.92 -0.07
CA GLU A 386 -5.73 -11.20 0.62
C GLU A 386 -5.80 -10.52 1.99
N LEU A 387 -4.74 -10.69 2.81
CA LEU A 387 -4.66 -10.07 4.14
C LEU A 387 -4.71 -8.54 4.07
N GLN A 388 -4.01 -7.93 3.11
CA GLN A 388 -4.03 -6.48 2.91
C GLN A 388 -5.42 -5.97 2.53
N ILE A 389 -6.13 -6.69 1.65
CA ILE A 389 -7.51 -6.34 1.27
C ILE A 389 -8.43 -6.47 2.49
N LYS A 390 -8.27 -7.53 3.30
CA LYS A 390 -9.07 -7.78 4.50
C LYS A 390 -8.90 -6.69 5.56
N GLU A 391 -7.68 -6.21 5.78
CA GLU A 391 -7.37 -5.14 6.76
C GLU A 391 -8.09 -3.81 6.47
N HIS A 392 -8.51 -3.55 5.23
CA HIS A 392 -9.27 -2.36 4.86
C HIS A 392 -10.76 -2.42 5.24
N GLY A 393 -11.25 -3.59 5.64
CA GLY A 393 -12.59 -3.79 6.21
C GLY A 393 -13.70 -3.20 5.34
N ASP A 394 -14.47 -2.24 5.88
CA ASP A 394 -15.63 -1.61 5.25
C ASP A 394 -15.27 -0.44 4.30
N THR A 395 -13.99 -0.12 4.12
CA THR A 395 -13.57 1.04 3.30
C THR A 395 -13.23 0.70 1.86
N MET A 396 -13.02 -0.58 1.56
CA MET A 396 -12.44 -1.09 0.33
C MET A 396 -11.03 -0.49 0.05
N ILE A 397 -10.20 -1.18 -0.68
CA ILE A 397 -8.92 -0.66 -1.17
C ILE A 397 -8.95 -0.61 -2.69
N THR A 398 -8.28 0.36 -3.29
CA THR A 398 -8.09 0.35 -4.74
C THR A 398 -6.87 -0.51 -5.12
N LEU A 399 -6.90 -1.08 -6.34
CA LEU A 399 -5.77 -1.86 -6.85
C LEU A 399 -4.49 -1.03 -6.93
N ALA A 400 -4.60 0.26 -7.29
CA ALA A 400 -3.46 1.17 -7.30
C ALA A 400 -2.91 1.43 -5.87
N GLU A 401 -3.79 1.55 -4.86
CA GLU A 401 -3.35 1.71 -3.47
C GLU A 401 -2.74 0.41 -2.92
N LEU A 402 -3.33 -0.74 -3.24
CA LEU A 402 -2.79 -2.05 -2.88
C LEU A 402 -1.39 -2.24 -3.48
N ALA A 403 -1.21 -1.95 -4.77
CA ALA A 403 0.08 -2.00 -5.46
C ALA A 403 1.12 -1.10 -4.77
N LYS A 404 0.72 0.11 -4.37
CA LYS A 404 1.57 1.05 -3.63
C LYS A 404 1.98 0.50 -2.24
N VAL A 405 1.02 -0.02 -1.48
CA VAL A 405 1.30 -0.59 -0.13
C VAL A 405 2.23 -1.79 -0.24
N MET A 406 2.01 -2.63 -1.23
CA MET A 406 2.83 -3.83 -1.46
C MET A 406 4.15 -3.53 -2.19
N ALA A 407 4.34 -2.33 -2.70
CA ALA A 407 5.47 -1.90 -3.53
C ALA A 407 5.67 -2.82 -4.76
N HIS A 408 4.57 -3.08 -5.48
CA HIS A 408 4.51 -3.84 -6.73
C HIS A 408 3.88 -3.02 -7.85
N PHE A 409 4.13 -3.38 -9.11
CA PHE A 409 3.32 -2.85 -10.21
C PHE A 409 1.93 -3.47 -10.19
N VAL A 410 0.95 -2.70 -10.67
CA VAL A 410 -0.44 -3.18 -10.80
C VAL A 410 -0.53 -4.46 -11.63
N ASP A 411 0.27 -4.54 -12.71
CA ASP A 411 0.26 -5.69 -13.62
C ASP A 411 0.80 -6.98 -12.96
N GLU A 412 1.73 -6.85 -12.02
CA GLU A 412 2.26 -7.99 -11.25
C GLU A 412 1.22 -8.62 -10.30
N LEU A 413 0.23 -7.83 -9.89
CA LEU A 413 -0.80 -8.27 -8.95
C LEU A 413 -2.04 -8.87 -9.64
N LYS A 414 -2.19 -8.70 -10.97
CA LYS A 414 -3.40 -9.08 -11.69
C LYS A 414 -3.69 -10.59 -11.63
N GLU A 415 -2.68 -11.42 -11.84
CA GLU A 415 -2.83 -12.88 -11.81
C GLU A 415 -3.36 -13.36 -10.45
N TYR A 416 -2.79 -12.85 -9.37
CA TYR A 416 -3.24 -13.16 -8.00
C TYR A 416 -4.62 -12.57 -7.69
N LEU A 417 -4.96 -11.42 -8.28
CA LEU A 417 -6.27 -10.82 -8.16
C LEU A 417 -7.35 -11.70 -8.78
N ASP A 418 -7.07 -12.20 -9.97
CA ASP A 418 -7.98 -13.09 -10.70
C ASP A 418 -8.19 -14.41 -9.92
N GLU A 419 -7.12 -15.01 -9.37
CA GLU A 419 -7.20 -16.19 -8.49
C GLU A 419 -8.05 -15.95 -7.23
N LEU A 420 -7.89 -14.80 -6.57
CA LEU A 420 -8.65 -14.45 -5.37
C LEU A 420 -10.14 -14.14 -5.69
N GLU A 421 -10.44 -13.59 -6.85
CA GLU A 421 -11.81 -13.39 -7.30
C GLU A 421 -12.47 -14.72 -7.69
N GLU A 422 -11.79 -15.58 -8.46
CA GLU A 422 -12.28 -16.91 -8.86
C GLU A 422 -12.54 -17.83 -7.67
N SER A 423 -11.69 -17.77 -6.64
CA SER A 423 -11.90 -18.49 -5.37
C SER A 423 -13.07 -17.91 -4.55
N GLY A 424 -13.59 -16.75 -4.93
CA GLY A 424 -14.63 -16.03 -4.20
C GLY A 424 -14.16 -15.44 -2.87
N THR A 425 -12.86 -15.28 -2.68
CA THR A 425 -12.27 -14.67 -1.48
C THR A 425 -12.48 -13.16 -1.44
N ILE A 426 -12.49 -12.52 -2.60
CA ILE A 426 -12.70 -11.07 -2.74
C ILE A 426 -13.79 -10.75 -3.76
N PHE A 427 -14.35 -9.55 -3.63
CA PHE A 427 -15.17 -8.90 -4.64
C PHE A 427 -14.34 -7.85 -5.37
N VAL A 428 -14.43 -7.84 -6.71
CA VAL A 428 -13.75 -6.88 -7.58
C VAL A 428 -14.78 -5.99 -8.26
N PHE A 429 -14.59 -4.66 -8.15
CA PHE A 429 -15.46 -3.64 -8.75
C PHE A 429 -14.64 -2.75 -9.69
N PRO A 430 -14.56 -3.10 -11.00
CA PRO A 430 -13.85 -2.30 -12.00
C PRO A 430 -14.59 -0.98 -12.23
N MET A 431 -13.89 0.16 -12.07
CA MET A 431 -14.39 1.50 -12.34
C MET A 431 -13.53 2.22 -13.37
N LYS A 432 -14.03 3.31 -13.96
CA LYS A 432 -13.32 4.06 -15.02
C LYS A 432 -11.90 4.53 -14.66
N LYS A 433 -11.62 4.77 -13.38
CA LYS A 433 -10.34 5.32 -12.91
C LYS A 433 -9.46 4.31 -12.20
N ASP A 434 -10.06 3.31 -11.53
CA ASP A 434 -9.36 2.33 -10.71
C ASP A 434 -10.30 1.14 -10.43
N THR A 435 -9.74 0.05 -9.91
CA THR A 435 -10.49 -1.15 -9.51
C THR A 435 -10.55 -1.19 -7.98
N TYR A 436 -11.75 -1.36 -7.42
CA TYR A 436 -11.98 -1.47 -5.98
C TYR A 436 -12.11 -2.92 -5.56
N LEU A 437 -11.48 -3.25 -4.44
CA LEU A 437 -11.37 -4.61 -3.90
C LEU A 437 -12.00 -4.65 -2.51
N TRP A 438 -12.78 -5.70 -2.26
CA TRP A 438 -13.44 -5.91 -0.97
C TRP A 438 -13.34 -7.36 -0.53
N HIS A 439 -12.85 -7.61 0.67
CA HIS A 439 -12.76 -8.96 1.21
C HIS A 439 -14.15 -9.51 1.54
N ARG A 440 -14.37 -10.79 1.24
CA ARG A 440 -15.65 -11.46 1.44
C ARG A 440 -16.15 -11.41 2.89
N ASP A 441 -15.27 -11.60 3.88
CA ASP A 441 -15.65 -11.55 5.30
C ASP A 441 -16.14 -10.16 5.70
N SER A 442 -15.51 -9.11 5.17
CA SER A 442 -15.90 -7.72 5.45
C SER A 442 -17.23 -7.38 4.80
N GLU A 443 -17.44 -7.81 3.56
CA GLU A 443 -18.72 -7.69 2.86
C GLU A 443 -19.82 -8.43 3.63
N PHE A 444 -19.59 -9.69 4.01
CA PHE A 444 -20.55 -10.51 4.73
C PHE A 444 -21.00 -9.85 6.05
N ALA A 445 -20.05 -9.29 6.81
CA ALA A 445 -20.37 -8.59 8.06
C ALA A 445 -21.24 -7.32 7.84
N VAL A 446 -21.03 -6.60 6.74
CA VAL A 446 -21.85 -5.44 6.37
C VAL A 446 -23.21 -5.90 5.86
N ARG A 447 -23.23 -6.91 5.01
CA ARG A 447 -24.46 -7.51 4.47
C ARG A 447 -25.41 -7.98 5.56
N GLN A 448 -24.92 -8.69 6.56
CA GLN A 448 -25.74 -9.14 7.70
C GLN A 448 -26.43 -7.95 8.40
N LYS A 449 -25.70 -6.85 8.64
CA LYS A 449 -26.29 -5.66 9.26
C LYS A 449 -27.37 -5.01 8.38
N ILE A 450 -27.18 -5.01 7.06
CA ILE A 450 -28.18 -4.51 6.11
C ILE A 450 -29.42 -5.41 6.13
N GLU A 451 -29.23 -6.74 6.09
CA GLU A 451 -30.31 -7.73 6.12
C GLU A 451 -31.13 -7.62 7.42
N GLU A 452 -30.49 -7.56 8.59
CA GLU A 452 -31.14 -7.34 9.89
C GLU A 452 -31.97 -6.04 9.91
N THR A 453 -31.39 -4.96 9.32
CA THR A 453 -32.09 -3.68 9.25
C THR A 453 -33.29 -3.72 8.32
N LEU A 454 -33.16 -4.37 7.16
CA LEU A 454 -34.29 -4.58 6.23
C LEU A 454 -35.37 -5.46 6.85
N GLN A 455 -34.99 -6.52 7.58
CA GLN A 455 -35.94 -7.37 8.28
C GLN A 455 -36.75 -6.61 9.33
N LYS A 456 -36.06 -5.79 10.13
CA LYS A 456 -36.70 -4.90 11.10
C LYS A 456 -37.62 -3.91 10.40
N TYR A 457 -37.16 -3.28 9.32
CA TYR A 457 -37.97 -2.33 8.55
C TYR A 457 -39.25 -2.96 8.01
N HIS A 458 -39.16 -4.17 7.41
CA HIS A 458 -40.33 -4.89 6.92
C HIS A 458 -41.33 -5.29 8.02
N SER A 459 -40.84 -5.53 9.25
CA SER A 459 -41.72 -5.82 10.38
C SER A 459 -42.42 -4.56 10.89
N GLU A 460 -41.76 -3.40 10.85
CA GLU A 460 -42.32 -2.11 11.27
C GLU A 460 -43.20 -1.46 10.16
N HIS A 461 -42.85 -1.71 8.89
CA HIS A 461 -43.48 -1.13 7.70
C HIS A 461 -43.86 -2.22 6.67
N PRO A 462 -44.79 -3.11 7.00
CA PRO A 462 -45.10 -4.26 6.15
C PRO A 462 -45.69 -3.86 4.78
N TYR A 463 -46.24 -2.68 4.66
CA TYR A 463 -46.83 -2.18 3.41
C TYR A 463 -45.90 -1.26 2.61
N ARG A 464 -44.62 -1.27 2.90
CA ARG A 464 -43.57 -0.61 2.12
C ARG A 464 -42.71 -1.64 1.39
N TYR A 465 -42.31 -1.34 0.17
CA TYR A 465 -41.44 -2.25 -0.58
C TYR A 465 -40.07 -2.44 0.10
N GLY A 466 -39.51 -1.40 0.71
CA GLY A 466 -38.21 -1.44 1.38
C GLY A 466 -37.68 -0.07 1.77
N MET A 467 -36.41 -0.03 2.16
CA MET A 467 -35.70 1.20 2.53
C MET A 467 -35.10 1.87 1.30
N LYS A 468 -34.96 3.19 1.34
CA LYS A 468 -34.27 3.92 0.28
C LYS A 468 -32.78 3.54 0.24
N LYS A 469 -32.25 3.29 -0.94
CA LYS A 469 -30.85 2.97 -1.21
C LYS A 469 -29.90 4.00 -0.56
N ALA A 470 -30.24 5.29 -0.62
CA ALA A 470 -29.45 6.36 -0.03
C ALA A 470 -29.37 6.27 1.51
N GLU A 471 -30.40 5.78 2.20
CA GLU A 471 -30.39 5.60 3.65
C GLU A 471 -29.46 4.46 4.06
N ILE A 472 -29.49 3.36 3.32
CA ILE A 472 -28.60 2.21 3.54
C ILE A 472 -27.14 2.61 3.31
N HIS A 473 -26.86 3.35 2.22
CA HIS A 473 -25.52 3.86 1.94
C HIS A 473 -24.99 4.74 3.08
N ASN A 474 -25.79 5.72 3.52
CA ASN A 474 -25.39 6.65 4.57
C ASN A 474 -25.21 5.99 5.94
N THR A 475 -25.94 4.90 6.21
CA THR A 475 -25.87 4.19 7.49
C THR A 475 -24.68 3.25 7.54
N PHE A 476 -24.45 2.45 6.52
CA PHE A 476 -23.51 1.33 6.58
C PHE A 476 -22.22 1.57 5.77
N LEU A 477 -22.30 2.30 4.66
CA LEU A 477 -21.22 2.41 3.68
C LEU A 477 -20.89 3.86 3.28
N LYS A 478 -21.10 4.81 4.20
CA LYS A 478 -20.88 6.25 3.97
C LYS A 478 -19.45 6.62 3.52
N LYS A 479 -18.48 5.76 3.81
CA LYS A 479 -17.08 5.95 3.41
C LYS A 479 -16.82 5.53 1.96
N ILE A 480 -17.70 4.73 1.37
CA ILE A 480 -17.62 4.26 -0.01
C ILE A 480 -18.30 5.29 -0.92
N LYS A 481 -17.71 5.54 -2.08
CA LYS A 481 -18.28 6.46 -3.06
C LYS A 481 -19.62 5.95 -3.58
N PRO A 482 -20.61 6.83 -3.84
CA PRO A 482 -21.95 6.41 -4.28
C PRO A 482 -21.95 5.50 -5.52
N ASN A 483 -21.11 5.78 -6.51
CA ASN A 483 -21.04 4.97 -7.72
C ASN A 483 -20.49 3.55 -7.50
N ILE A 484 -19.67 3.34 -6.47
CA ILE A 484 -19.16 2.01 -6.10
C ILE A 484 -20.24 1.26 -5.32
N PHE A 485 -20.93 1.97 -4.41
CA PHE A 485 -22.08 1.44 -3.73
C PHE A 485 -23.17 0.99 -4.73
N ASP A 486 -23.43 1.78 -5.78
CA ASP A 486 -24.36 1.40 -6.84
C ASP A 486 -23.95 0.10 -7.53
N ALA A 487 -22.66 -0.06 -7.87
CA ALA A 487 -22.14 -1.29 -8.45
C ALA A 487 -22.25 -2.50 -7.51
N TYR A 488 -22.01 -2.30 -6.21
CA TYR A 488 -22.22 -3.31 -5.19
C TYR A 488 -23.68 -3.76 -5.14
N ILE A 489 -24.61 -2.82 -5.07
CA ILE A 489 -26.05 -3.14 -5.03
C ILE A 489 -26.51 -3.83 -6.31
N GLU A 490 -26.01 -3.41 -7.47
CA GLU A 490 -26.32 -4.04 -8.75
C GLU A 490 -25.88 -5.51 -8.77
N ARG A 491 -24.64 -5.79 -8.32
CA ARG A 491 -24.12 -7.16 -8.17
C ARG A 491 -24.97 -7.99 -7.19
N MET A 492 -25.22 -7.47 -6.01
CA MET A 492 -26.00 -8.17 -4.97
C MET A 492 -27.44 -8.43 -5.40
N THR A 493 -28.04 -7.52 -6.16
CA THR A 493 -29.37 -7.73 -6.77
C THR A 493 -29.32 -8.79 -7.85
N GLY A 494 -28.31 -8.80 -8.69
CA GLY A 494 -28.08 -9.84 -9.71
C GLY A 494 -27.89 -11.24 -9.09
N GLU A 495 -27.24 -11.32 -7.94
CA GLU A 495 -27.05 -12.56 -7.15
C GLU A 495 -28.26 -12.91 -6.27
N ASN A 496 -29.37 -12.15 -6.37
CA ASN A 496 -30.60 -12.33 -5.60
C ASN A 496 -30.41 -12.23 -4.06
N VAL A 497 -29.43 -11.44 -3.63
CA VAL A 497 -29.21 -11.13 -2.20
C VAL A 497 -30.18 -10.06 -1.72
N TYR A 498 -30.47 -9.08 -2.56
CA TYR A 498 -31.47 -8.02 -2.32
C TYR A 498 -32.51 -7.98 -3.41
N GLY A 499 -33.76 -7.64 -3.03
CA GLY A 499 -34.77 -7.16 -3.96
C GLY A 499 -34.56 -5.67 -4.23
N ARG A 500 -34.77 -5.24 -5.48
CA ARG A 500 -34.67 -3.82 -5.86
C ARG A 500 -35.89 -3.38 -6.67
N ARG A 501 -36.46 -2.26 -6.27
CA ARG A 501 -37.48 -1.57 -7.06
C ARG A 501 -37.17 -0.08 -7.06
N GLU A 502 -36.73 0.43 -8.23
CA GLU A 502 -36.25 1.81 -8.38
C GLU A 502 -35.19 2.19 -7.33
N GLU A 503 -35.53 3.10 -6.40
CA GLU A 503 -34.63 3.59 -5.34
C GLU A 503 -34.77 2.81 -4.03
N TYR A 504 -35.62 1.77 -3.98
CA TYR A 504 -35.84 0.98 -2.76
C TYR A 504 -35.14 -0.37 -2.84
N LEU A 505 -34.60 -0.79 -1.67
CA LEU A 505 -34.03 -2.11 -1.43
C LEU A 505 -34.87 -2.87 -0.40
N SER A 506 -35.06 -4.17 -0.66
CA SER A 506 -35.82 -5.08 0.19
C SER A 506 -35.04 -6.38 0.41
N LEU A 507 -35.51 -7.21 1.31
CA LEU A 507 -35.09 -8.61 1.35
C LEU A 507 -35.46 -9.30 0.04
N PRO A 508 -34.71 -10.36 -0.35
CA PRO A 508 -34.95 -11.07 -1.60
C PRO A 508 -36.35 -11.68 -1.60
N GLY A 509 -37.07 -11.49 -2.69
CA GLY A 509 -38.43 -12.04 -2.85
C GLY A 509 -39.50 -11.39 -1.97
N TYR A 510 -39.19 -10.27 -1.30
CA TYR A 510 -40.20 -9.56 -0.49
C TYR A 510 -41.25 -8.91 -1.38
N GLU A 511 -42.51 -9.25 -1.13
CA GLU A 511 -43.67 -8.63 -1.75
C GLU A 511 -44.54 -7.99 -0.68
N VAL A 512 -45.06 -6.81 -0.98
CA VAL A 512 -45.98 -6.08 -0.06
C VAL A 512 -47.26 -6.90 0.09
N PRO A 513 -47.63 -7.33 1.32
CA PRO A 513 -48.83 -8.10 1.53
C PRO A 513 -50.07 -7.25 1.27
N LYS A 514 -50.89 -7.64 0.30
CA LYS A 514 -52.20 -7.01 0.03
C LYS A 514 -53.30 -7.74 0.79
N ASP A 515 -53.17 -7.74 2.12
CA ASP A 515 -54.15 -8.34 3.03
C ASP A 515 -55.42 -7.50 3.18
N ALA A 516 -56.36 -7.96 4.01
CA ALA A 516 -57.61 -7.29 4.25
C ALA A 516 -57.43 -5.86 4.80
N MET A 517 -56.42 -5.64 5.64
CA MET A 517 -56.11 -4.32 6.22
C MET A 517 -55.56 -3.38 5.13
N TYR A 518 -54.66 -3.84 4.29
CA TYR A 518 -54.15 -3.06 3.16
C TYR A 518 -55.28 -2.65 2.21
N LEU A 519 -56.10 -3.60 1.76
CA LEU A 519 -57.20 -3.36 0.82
C LEU A 519 -58.26 -2.43 1.40
N GLN A 520 -58.59 -2.58 2.68
CA GLN A 520 -59.51 -1.66 3.37
C GLN A 520 -58.96 -0.23 3.41
N THR A 521 -57.66 -0.11 3.72
CA THR A 521 -56.99 1.20 3.81
C THR A 521 -56.88 1.85 2.43
N GLU A 522 -56.43 1.11 1.42
CA GLU A 522 -56.36 1.55 0.02
C GLU A 522 -57.69 2.08 -0.45
N LYS A 523 -58.76 1.29 -0.26
CA LYS A 523 -60.11 1.69 -0.65
C LYS A 523 -60.61 2.96 0.06
N LEU A 524 -60.34 3.08 1.38
CA LEU A 524 -60.71 4.28 2.14
C LEU A 524 -59.99 5.52 1.61
N ILE A 525 -58.72 5.42 1.25
CA ILE A 525 -57.93 6.49 0.67
C ILE A 525 -58.47 6.86 -0.73
N GLU A 526 -58.73 5.86 -1.59
CA GLU A 526 -59.31 6.05 -2.91
C GLU A 526 -60.68 6.76 -2.82
N ASP A 527 -61.61 6.21 -2.03
CA ASP A 527 -62.96 6.78 -1.83
C ASP A 527 -62.88 8.22 -1.31
N THR A 528 -61.96 8.53 -0.40
CA THR A 528 -61.79 9.86 0.18
C THR A 528 -61.27 10.86 -0.86
N PHE A 529 -60.25 10.48 -1.65
CA PHE A 529 -59.67 11.38 -2.65
C PHE A 529 -60.58 11.54 -3.87
N GLU A 530 -61.32 10.51 -4.28
CA GLU A 530 -62.33 10.59 -5.34
C GLU A 530 -63.46 11.52 -4.96
N LYS A 531 -63.99 11.38 -3.71
CA LYS A 531 -65.04 12.24 -3.20
C LYS A 531 -64.61 13.70 -3.09
N ALA A 532 -63.34 13.93 -2.74
CA ALA A 532 -62.79 15.28 -2.65
C ALA A 532 -62.55 15.91 -4.03
N GLY A 533 -62.31 15.11 -5.06
CA GLY A 533 -62.04 15.57 -6.41
C GLY A 533 -60.88 16.56 -6.47
N TYR A 534 -61.15 17.77 -6.95
CA TYR A 534 -60.15 18.84 -7.06
C TYR A 534 -60.05 19.72 -5.78
N ASP A 535 -60.80 19.44 -4.72
CA ASP A 535 -60.62 20.03 -3.39
C ASP A 535 -59.74 19.09 -2.56
N PHE A 536 -58.42 19.27 -2.68
CA PHE A 536 -57.42 18.38 -2.09
C PHE A 536 -57.59 18.21 -0.58
N VAL A 537 -57.55 16.96 -0.12
CA VAL A 537 -57.61 16.60 1.29
C VAL A 537 -56.21 16.55 1.88
N ARG A 538 -56.06 17.10 3.09
CA ARG A 538 -54.83 16.88 3.88
C ARG A 538 -54.88 15.50 4.50
N PHE A 539 -53.75 14.81 4.46
CA PHE A 539 -53.67 13.47 5.06
C PHE A 539 -54.02 13.47 6.55
N SER A 540 -53.71 14.56 7.27
CA SER A 540 -54.05 14.75 8.68
C SER A 540 -55.54 14.90 8.96
N GLU A 541 -56.36 15.23 7.95
CA GLU A 541 -57.82 15.46 8.06
C GLU A 541 -58.65 14.22 7.74
N ILE A 542 -57.99 13.12 7.31
CA ILE A 542 -58.65 11.85 6.97
C ILE A 542 -58.93 11.07 8.27
N ASP A 543 -60.18 10.68 8.47
CA ASP A 543 -60.56 9.79 9.56
C ASP A 543 -60.35 8.32 9.13
N PHE A 544 -59.31 7.72 9.65
CA PHE A 544 -58.96 6.31 9.38
C PHE A 544 -59.69 5.33 10.31
N GLY A 545 -60.52 5.81 11.26
CA GLY A 545 -61.25 4.96 12.17
C GLY A 545 -60.34 4.07 13.03
N LYS A 546 -60.43 2.75 12.82
CA LYS A 546 -59.61 1.77 13.56
C LYS A 546 -58.25 1.43 12.89
N ILE A 547 -57.95 1.98 11.72
CA ILE A 547 -56.70 1.74 11.00
C ILE A 547 -55.57 2.51 11.69
N PRO A 548 -54.46 1.85 12.06
CA PRO A 548 -53.31 2.55 12.62
C PRO A 548 -52.78 3.60 11.64
N ARG A 549 -52.45 4.78 12.17
CA ARG A 549 -51.94 5.89 11.34
C ARG A 549 -50.72 5.50 10.51
N GLN A 550 -49.80 4.73 11.10
CA GLN A 550 -48.61 4.24 10.40
C GLN A 550 -48.97 3.36 9.19
N THR A 551 -49.98 2.50 9.36
CA THR A 551 -50.50 1.67 8.26
C THR A 551 -51.05 2.54 7.13
N ALA A 552 -51.83 3.57 7.45
CA ALA A 552 -52.36 4.47 6.44
C ALA A 552 -51.27 5.29 5.73
N GLU A 553 -50.25 5.73 6.47
CA GLU A 553 -49.07 6.42 5.91
C GLU A 553 -48.29 5.49 4.96
N ASP A 554 -48.05 4.23 5.33
CA ASP A 554 -47.36 3.26 4.50
C ASP A 554 -48.15 2.92 3.22
N VAL A 555 -49.47 2.75 3.33
CA VAL A 555 -50.34 2.44 2.18
C VAL A 555 -50.41 3.62 1.22
N VAL A 556 -50.60 4.87 1.68
CA VAL A 556 -50.65 6.04 0.80
C VAL A 556 -49.30 6.23 0.07
N LEU A 557 -48.20 6.01 0.75
CA LEU A 557 -46.88 6.09 0.13
C LEU A 557 -46.67 4.97 -0.91
N MET A 558 -47.20 3.77 -0.64
CA MET A 558 -47.18 2.68 -1.63
C MET A 558 -48.03 2.99 -2.84
N MET A 559 -49.24 3.59 -2.64
CA MET A 559 -50.10 4.06 -3.74
C MET A 559 -49.43 5.15 -4.59
N ILE A 560 -48.58 6.00 -3.97
CA ILE A 560 -47.77 6.98 -4.70
C ILE A 560 -46.71 6.26 -5.54
N ASP A 561 -45.99 5.30 -4.96
CA ASP A 561 -44.97 4.50 -5.67
C ASP A 561 -45.59 3.65 -6.80
N GLU A 562 -46.85 3.20 -6.65
CA GLU A 562 -47.62 2.54 -7.71
C GLU A 562 -48.18 3.54 -8.75
N GLY A 563 -48.09 4.82 -8.52
CA GLY A 563 -48.59 5.87 -9.40
C GLY A 563 -50.12 6.03 -9.42
N LYS A 564 -50.83 5.57 -8.39
CA LYS A 564 -52.26 5.75 -8.21
C LYS A 564 -52.58 7.12 -7.58
N VAL A 565 -51.79 7.53 -6.61
CA VAL A 565 -51.92 8.77 -5.87
C VAL A 565 -50.78 9.72 -6.21
N LEU A 566 -51.05 10.99 -6.28
CA LEU A 566 -50.07 12.06 -6.42
C LEU A 566 -49.99 12.89 -5.14
N ARG A 567 -48.77 13.20 -4.74
CA ARG A 567 -48.49 14.18 -3.70
C ARG A 567 -48.38 15.56 -4.35
N ILE A 568 -49.32 16.44 -4.09
CA ILE A 568 -49.34 17.78 -4.65
C ILE A 568 -48.39 18.73 -3.90
N ASN A 569 -48.36 18.63 -2.57
CA ASN A 569 -47.38 19.29 -1.72
C ASN A 569 -47.16 18.47 -0.43
N GLU A 570 -46.48 19.00 0.58
CA GLU A 570 -46.15 18.26 1.80
C GLU A 570 -47.35 17.64 2.52
N GLU A 571 -48.54 18.25 2.44
CA GLU A 571 -49.75 17.85 3.18
C GLU A 571 -50.90 17.35 2.28
N MET A 572 -50.92 17.70 1.00
CA MET A 572 -52.04 17.45 0.09
C MET A 572 -51.77 16.34 -0.90
N PHE A 573 -52.77 15.47 -1.03
CA PHE A 573 -52.72 14.31 -1.93
C PHE A 573 -54.01 14.26 -2.76
N THR A 574 -53.96 13.62 -3.91
CA THR A 574 -55.11 13.39 -4.80
C THR A 574 -54.87 12.18 -5.69
N MET A 575 -55.92 11.71 -6.36
CA MET A 575 -55.78 10.65 -7.35
C MET A 575 -55.04 11.15 -8.61
N LYS A 576 -54.16 10.34 -9.14
CA LYS A 576 -53.34 10.72 -10.30
C LYS A 576 -54.16 11.02 -11.53
N HIS A 577 -55.21 10.23 -11.82
CA HIS A 577 -56.05 10.42 -13.00
C HIS A 577 -56.76 11.77 -13.01
N LEU A 578 -57.14 12.31 -11.81
CA LEU A 578 -57.74 13.66 -11.72
C LEU A 578 -56.73 14.74 -12.15
N MET A 579 -55.46 14.58 -11.85
CA MET A 579 -54.43 15.51 -12.27
C MET A 579 -54.04 15.32 -13.74
N ASP A 580 -54.16 14.12 -14.29
CA ASP A 580 -53.99 13.85 -15.71
C ASP A 580 -55.12 14.48 -16.52
N GLU A 581 -56.37 14.40 -16.05
CA GLU A 581 -57.53 15.12 -16.65
C GLU A 581 -57.36 16.64 -16.53
N ALA A 582 -56.88 17.13 -15.37
CA ALA A 582 -56.62 18.56 -15.17
C ALA A 582 -55.56 19.06 -16.17
N LYS A 583 -54.51 18.27 -16.40
CA LYS A 583 -53.50 18.58 -17.39
C LYS A 583 -54.09 18.73 -18.79
N GLU A 584 -54.90 17.79 -19.24
CA GLU A 584 -55.53 17.84 -20.55
C GLU A 584 -56.44 19.07 -20.72
N LYS A 585 -57.29 19.37 -19.72
CA LYS A 585 -58.18 20.53 -19.72
C LYS A 585 -57.39 21.84 -19.76
N ILE A 586 -56.34 21.97 -18.97
CA ILE A 586 -55.48 23.16 -18.93
C ILE A 586 -54.72 23.32 -20.25
N GLN A 587 -54.19 22.24 -20.83
CA GLN A 587 -53.47 22.28 -22.09
C GLN A 587 -54.42 22.71 -23.23
N ASN A 588 -55.65 22.22 -23.28
CA ASN A 588 -56.64 22.62 -24.26
C ASN A 588 -57.04 24.08 -24.14
N HIS A 589 -57.29 24.58 -22.89
CA HIS A 589 -57.53 25.98 -22.67
C HIS A 589 -56.38 26.88 -23.12
N LEU A 590 -55.14 26.50 -22.85
CA LEU A 590 -53.95 27.25 -23.27
C LEU A 590 -53.73 27.25 -24.81
N LYS A 591 -54.28 26.29 -25.57
CA LYS A 591 -54.30 26.33 -27.01
C LYS A 591 -55.29 27.36 -27.57
N GLU A 592 -56.35 27.65 -26.83
CA GLU A 592 -57.41 28.58 -27.22
C GLU A 592 -57.10 30.01 -26.77
N GLU A 593 -56.68 30.21 -25.50
CA GLU A 593 -56.57 31.53 -24.87
C GLU A 593 -55.14 31.99 -24.56
N ASN A 594 -54.12 31.17 -24.80
CA ASN A 594 -52.69 31.42 -24.55
C ASN A 594 -52.29 31.78 -23.08
N LEU A 595 -53.28 31.98 -22.20
CA LEU A 595 -53.11 32.39 -20.80
C LEU A 595 -54.15 31.68 -19.94
N ILE A 596 -53.78 31.27 -18.74
CA ILE A 596 -54.71 30.74 -17.73
C ILE A 596 -54.41 31.37 -16.37
N THR A 597 -55.47 31.73 -15.64
CA THR A 597 -55.39 32.33 -14.30
C THR A 597 -55.86 31.38 -13.21
N ILE A 598 -55.47 31.63 -11.94
CA ILE A 598 -55.99 30.88 -10.78
C ILE A 598 -57.51 30.91 -10.72
N ALA A 599 -58.16 32.03 -11.11
CA ALA A 599 -59.61 32.16 -11.12
C ALA A 599 -60.27 31.25 -12.17
N GLN A 600 -59.71 31.19 -13.37
CA GLN A 600 -60.17 30.29 -14.44
C GLN A 600 -60.02 28.82 -14.06
N VAL A 601 -58.87 28.44 -13.41
CA VAL A 601 -58.68 27.08 -12.88
C VAL A 601 -59.68 26.73 -11.81
N ARG A 602 -59.94 27.66 -10.87
CA ARG A 602 -60.98 27.49 -9.85
C ARG A 602 -62.35 27.20 -10.48
N ASP A 603 -62.73 27.99 -11.46
CA ASP A 603 -64.04 27.88 -12.12
C ASP A 603 -64.11 26.64 -13.00
N MET A 604 -63.03 26.31 -13.71
CA MET A 604 -62.93 25.12 -14.58
C MET A 604 -63.11 23.81 -13.81
N PHE A 605 -62.57 23.74 -12.60
CA PHE A 605 -62.63 22.54 -11.78
C PHE A 605 -63.66 22.64 -10.64
N SER A 606 -64.42 23.71 -10.55
CA SER A 606 -65.41 23.97 -9.49
C SER A 606 -64.81 23.79 -8.08
N THR A 607 -63.59 24.28 -7.87
CA THR A 607 -62.78 24.08 -6.66
C THR A 607 -62.52 25.40 -5.93
N SER A 608 -61.92 25.32 -4.75
CA SER A 608 -61.51 26.48 -3.98
C SER A 608 -60.23 27.14 -4.51
N ARG A 609 -60.01 28.43 -4.20
CA ARG A 609 -58.73 29.08 -4.53
C ARG A 609 -57.54 28.41 -3.87
N LYS A 610 -57.74 27.73 -2.72
CA LYS A 610 -56.71 26.99 -1.99
C LYS A 610 -56.21 25.76 -2.79
N SER A 611 -57.09 25.14 -3.59
CA SER A 611 -56.76 23.97 -4.41
C SER A 611 -56.38 24.37 -5.84
N ALA A 612 -56.96 25.43 -6.41
CA ALA A 612 -56.64 25.93 -7.74
C ALA A 612 -55.18 26.39 -7.88
N LYS A 613 -54.59 27.01 -6.85
CA LYS A 613 -53.19 27.41 -6.85
C LYS A 613 -52.23 26.19 -6.88
N PRO A 614 -52.34 25.19 -5.99
CA PRO A 614 -51.54 23.96 -6.07
C PRO A 614 -51.68 23.19 -7.40
N ILE A 615 -52.84 23.18 -8.06
CA ILE A 615 -52.99 22.58 -9.40
C ILE A 615 -52.05 23.25 -10.37
N LEU A 616 -52.03 24.58 -10.44
CA LEU A 616 -51.11 25.29 -11.34
C LEU A 616 -49.66 25.13 -10.95
N GLU A 617 -49.33 25.11 -9.67
CA GLU A 617 -47.98 24.86 -9.20
C GLU A 617 -47.50 23.46 -9.57
N TYR A 618 -48.36 22.46 -9.50
CA TYR A 618 -48.06 21.11 -10.01
C TYR A 618 -47.86 21.14 -11.53
N MET A 619 -48.71 21.82 -12.31
CA MET A 619 -48.53 21.95 -13.75
C MET A 619 -47.23 22.67 -14.13
N ASP A 620 -46.80 23.66 -13.33
CA ASP A 620 -45.50 24.30 -13.47
C ASP A 620 -44.36 23.28 -13.22
N SER A 621 -44.47 22.43 -12.19
CA SER A 621 -43.46 21.43 -11.83
C SER A 621 -43.24 20.35 -12.90
N ILE A 622 -44.33 19.95 -13.57
CA ILE A 622 -44.29 18.97 -14.68
C ILE A 622 -44.11 19.63 -16.06
N LYS A 623 -43.75 20.92 -16.09
CA LYS A 623 -43.48 21.70 -17.32
C LYS A 623 -44.66 21.74 -18.32
N VAL A 624 -45.84 21.82 -17.82
CA VAL A 624 -47.05 22.07 -18.63
C VAL A 624 -47.30 23.59 -18.71
N THR A 625 -47.10 24.29 -17.63
CA THR A 625 -47.25 25.73 -17.54
C THR A 625 -46.00 26.41 -17.01
N LYS A 626 -45.88 27.73 -17.20
CA LYS A 626 -44.87 28.58 -16.59
C LYS A 626 -45.46 29.93 -16.17
N LYS A 627 -44.95 30.51 -15.07
CA LYS A 627 -45.38 31.85 -14.57
C LYS A 627 -45.01 32.96 -15.55
N THR A 628 -45.89 33.91 -15.70
CA THR A 628 -45.64 35.16 -16.42
C THR A 628 -45.63 36.30 -15.40
N GLY A 629 -44.59 36.94 -15.10
CA GLY A 629 -44.50 38.19 -14.30
C GLY A 629 -45.36 38.37 -13.04
N GLY A 630 -46.49 37.68 -12.87
CA GLY A 630 -47.41 37.71 -11.75
C GLY A 630 -47.73 36.34 -11.15
N GLU A 631 -48.09 36.26 -9.86
CA GLU A 631 -48.37 34.96 -9.20
C GLU A 631 -49.64 34.26 -9.72
N SER A 632 -50.56 35.00 -10.33
CA SER A 632 -51.88 34.49 -10.71
C SER A 632 -52.01 33.99 -12.14
N GLU A 633 -51.02 34.23 -13.01
CA GLU A 633 -51.12 33.97 -14.45
C GLU A 633 -50.07 32.94 -14.91
N ARG A 634 -50.47 32.06 -15.83
CA ARG A 634 -49.63 31.04 -16.44
C ARG A 634 -49.82 31.01 -17.98
N VAL A 635 -48.75 30.69 -18.64
CA VAL A 635 -48.74 30.37 -20.11
C VAL A 635 -48.22 28.97 -20.32
N ALA A 636 -48.41 28.42 -21.52
CA ALA A 636 -47.83 27.12 -21.86
C ALA A 636 -46.32 27.11 -21.72
N TYR A 637 -45.79 26.01 -21.21
CA TYR A 637 -44.35 25.78 -21.17
C TYR A 637 -43.90 25.39 -22.59
N LEU A 638 -43.18 26.28 -23.29
CA LEU A 638 -42.65 26.06 -24.63
C LEU A 638 -41.36 25.23 -24.54
#